data_20463b5e631102b02ba8d34e040c30bf
#
_entry.id   20463b5e631102b02ba8d34e040c30bf
#
_cell.length_a   1.000
_cell.length_b   1.000
_cell.length_c   1.000
_cell.angle_alpha   90.00
_cell.angle_beta   90.00
_cell.angle_gamma   90.00
#
_symmetry.space_group_name_H-M   'P 1'
#
loop_
_entity.id
_entity.type
_entity.pdbx_description
1 polymer ?
#
loop_
_entity_poly.entity_id
_entity_poly.type
_entity_poly.pdbx_seq_one_letter_code
_entity_poly.pdbx_strand_id
1 'polypeptide(L)'
;GVLVLMDLGSAVLSAEMALDMLAPEQRERVLLCEAPLVEGAVAAAVTAKLGASLEDVAVEARGSLAAKVAHLGTGEADAPEAADAGDGGRTLTLTVRNKLGLHARPAARFVQTAGSFDADVTVMNVSTGRGPASGRSLNALATLGVRQGEEILVAARGPEASEALAGLEALAERDFDDAPAVQPPTPTLPARPETAPAGALAGLPAAPGTALGAARHFGLTPPEIPTEPASDPQTEWDALEHALERVRAEIQATRESVAARAGEYSAAIFDAHLLFLEDDALLEPARRAIFEQGQNAAQAWHAAAERVAAEYRGLDDEYLRARAEDLTGVARQVVAHLVNGEAPPAAVVEPGIVVAADLMPADTAALDRDLVRGIATAHGGPTSHSAILARSLGIPAAVGVGERLLDVPEGTPLVVDGDTGAVYVDPTAEVVRDYEQRGAERQAAARLALASAQQPARTVDGRRIEVVANVGSPADVDAAVANGAEGVGLLRTEFLFLERNSLPSEDEQYAAYADIAERLKGRPLILRTLDVGADKPLPYLPRRPEANPFLGVRGIRLGLAHPELLETQLRAALRVSALYPLKVMFPMVTTLAEYQQAVSVLDRARKLLEERGETTGRMEVGIMVEVPAAALAAESFAPEVDFFSIGTNDLVQYTMAAERGNEAVAGLADGLHPAVLRLIRGVVAAAEAHGKWVGVCGELGADPLAVPMLVGLGVSELSVNSPAIPATKEAVRQVDAGEAGLLAREALRLASADDVRGLVAGEAVEAPLAMSELSTP
;
A
#
# COMPACT_ATOMS: atom_id res chain seq x y z
N GLY A 1 26.49 34.94 -36.07
CA GLY A 1 26.20 34.74 -34.67
C GLY A 1 25.99 33.28 -34.32
N VAL A 2 25.91 32.99 -33.08
CA VAL A 2 25.60 31.67 -32.53
C VAL A 2 24.38 31.80 -31.61
N LEU A 3 23.30 31.08 -31.86
CA LEU A 3 22.17 30.98 -30.98
C LEU A 3 22.32 29.70 -30.11
N VAL A 4 22.25 29.84 -28.80
CA VAL A 4 22.29 28.74 -27.84
C VAL A 4 20.87 28.58 -27.25
N LEU A 5 20.21 27.46 -27.57
CA LEU A 5 18.87 27.13 -27.05
C LEU A 5 19.03 26.39 -25.70
N MET A 6 18.18 26.74 -24.75
CA MET A 6 18.21 26.19 -23.38
C MET A 6 16.80 26.02 -22.87
N ASP A 7 16.52 24.88 -22.21
CA ASP A 7 15.20 24.55 -21.64
C ASP A 7 15.21 24.28 -20.11
N LEU A 8 16.38 24.18 -19.49
CA LEU A 8 16.53 23.90 -18.07
C LEU A 8 17.38 24.95 -17.36
N GLY A 9 17.02 25.34 -16.15
CA GLY A 9 17.73 26.36 -15.36
C GLY A 9 19.22 26.08 -15.12
N SER A 10 19.63 24.81 -14.98
CA SER A 10 21.03 24.41 -14.87
C SER A 10 21.81 24.63 -16.17
N ALA A 11 21.17 24.50 -17.33
CA ALA A 11 21.82 24.79 -18.63
C ALA A 11 22.03 26.30 -18.83
N VAL A 12 21.12 27.15 -18.32
CA VAL A 12 21.27 28.60 -18.35
C VAL A 12 22.50 29.03 -17.57
N LEU A 13 22.66 28.59 -16.31
CA LEU A 13 23.84 28.92 -15.51
C LEU A 13 25.17 28.48 -16.16
N SER A 14 25.17 27.28 -16.75
CA SER A 14 26.35 26.77 -17.44
C SER A 14 26.71 27.58 -18.70
N ALA A 15 25.68 28.00 -19.44
CA ALA A 15 25.85 28.82 -20.64
C ALA A 15 26.28 30.25 -20.30
N GLU A 16 25.76 30.87 -19.24
CA GLU A 16 26.19 32.16 -18.73
C GLU A 16 27.68 32.13 -18.29
N MET A 17 28.05 31.11 -17.51
CA MET A 17 29.47 30.94 -17.14
C MET A 17 30.37 30.75 -18.35
N ALA A 18 29.95 30.02 -19.37
CA ALA A 18 30.71 29.83 -20.59
C ALA A 18 30.84 31.14 -21.38
N LEU A 19 29.77 31.98 -21.43
CA LEU A 19 29.80 33.30 -22.04
C LEU A 19 30.79 34.23 -21.34
N ASP A 20 30.91 34.17 -20.03
CA ASP A 20 31.86 34.98 -19.26
C ASP A 20 33.32 34.61 -19.52
N MET A 21 33.58 33.41 -20.03
CA MET A 21 34.94 32.97 -20.43
C MET A 21 35.34 33.39 -21.86
N LEU A 22 34.39 33.94 -22.66
CA LEU A 22 34.66 34.38 -24.02
C LEU A 22 35.26 35.80 -24.07
N ALA A 23 36.09 36.05 -25.08
CA ALA A 23 36.56 37.41 -25.36
C ALA A 23 35.39 38.32 -25.75
N PRO A 24 35.42 39.64 -25.44
CA PRO A 24 34.29 40.55 -25.68
C PRO A 24 33.75 40.50 -27.10
N GLU A 25 34.58 40.42 -28.08
CA GLU A 25 34.21 40.36 -29.51
C GLU A 25 33.51 39.04 -29.91
N GLN A 26 33.79 37.98 -29.18
CA GLN A 26 33.12 36.68 -29.37
C GLN A 26 31.76 36.63 -28.63
N ARG A 27 31.73 37.24 -27.43
CA ARG A 27 30.51 37.32 -26.60
C ARG A 27 29.37 38.05 -27.30
N GLU A 28 29.67 39.17 -27.99
CA GLU A 28 28.71 39.94 -28.78
C GLU A 28 28.04 39.14 -29.92
N ARG A 29 28.64 38.02 -30.30
CA ARG A 29 28.16 37.15 -31.38
C ARG A 29 27.37 35.94 -30.90
N VAL A 30 27.15 35.77 -29.59
CA VAL A 30 26.42 34.65 -28.98
C VAL A 30 25.20 35.19 -28.29
N LEU A 31 24.00 34.63 -28.63
CA LEU A 31 22.75 34.94 -28.00
C LEU A 31 22.21 33.69 -27.29
N LEU A 32 21.90 33.81 -25.99
CA LEU A 32 21.22 32.77 -25.22
C LEU A 32 19.70 32.91 -25.44
N CYS A 33 19.02 31.82 -25.67
CA CYS A 33 17.58 31.80 -25.97
C CYS A 33 16.89 30.69 -25.23
N GLU A 34 15.93 31.06 -24.41
CA GLU A 34 14.99 30.19 -23.71
C GLU A 34 13.86 29.80 -24.68
N ALA A 35 14.09 28.78 -25.46
CA ALA A 35 13.11 28.25 -26.40
C ALA A 35 13.04 26.70 -26.29
N PRO A 36 11.88 26.08 -26.61
CA PRO A 36 11.75 24.62 -26.63
C PRO A 36 12.85 24.01 -27.52
N LEU A 37 13.62 23.05 -27.00
CA LEU A 37 14.79 22.54 -27.72
C LEU A 37 14.45 21.93 -29.08
N VAL A 38 13.38 21.17 -29.21
CA VAL A 38 13.03 20.47 -30.45
C VAL A 38 12.40 21.43 -31.46
N GLU A 39 11.27 22.04 -31.09
CA GLU A 39 10.51 22.93 -31.96
C GLU A 39 11.30 24.23 -32.23
N GLY A 40 11.93 24.77 -31.19
CA GLY A 40 12.77 25.99 -31.30
C GLY A 40 14.00 25.77 -32.17
N ALA A 41 14.64 24.60 -32.11
CA ALA A 41 15.77 24.30 -32.99
C ALA A 41 15.35 24.20 -34.47
N VAL A 42 14.18 23.60 -34.74
CA VAL A 42 13.66 23.52 -36.12
C VAL A 42 13.32 24.92 -36.65
N ALA A 43 12.60 25.72 -35.88
CA ALA A 43 12.24 27.10 -36.26
C ALA A 43 13.49 27.95 -36.46
N ALA A 44 14.43 27.92 -35.53
CA ALA A 44 15.73 28.62 -35.63
C ALA A 44 16.49 28.21 -36.88
N ALA A 45 16.59 26.93 -37.20
CA ALA A 45 17.35 26.42 -38.35
C ALA A 45 16.71 26.93 -39.70
N VAL A 46 15.37 26.89 -39.76
CA VAL A 46 14.65 27.37 -40.96
C VAL A 46 14.85 28.88 -41.18
N THR A 47 14.66 29.68 -40.12
CA THR A 47 14.79 31.15 -40.17
C THR A 47 16.21 31.58 -40.43
N ALA A 48 17.19 30.93 -39.81
CA ALA A 48 18.61 31.19 -40.08
C ALA A 48 19.00 30.85 -41.52
N LYS A 49 18.47 29.78 -42.11
CA LYS A 49 18.67 29.42 -43.51
C LYS A 49 18.15 30.44 -44.49
N LEU A 50 17.11 31.21 -44.09
CA LEU A 50 16.53 32.31 -44.87
C LEU A 50 17.36 33.61 -44.76
N GLY A 51 18.45 33.64 -43.96
CA GLY A 51 19.34 34.77 -43.83
C GLY A 51 18.86 35.84 -42.84
N ALA A 52 17.96 35.51 -41.92
CA ALA A 52 17.46 36.42 -40.88
C ALA A 52 18.57 36.80 -39.87
N SER A 53 18.38 37.88 -39.12
CA SER A 53 19.26 38.28 -38.03
C SER A 53 19.26 37.28 -36.86
N LEU A 54 20.26 37.35 -36.00
CA LEU A 54 20.35 36.47 -34.85
C LEU A 54 19.19 36.69 -33.87
N GLU A 55 18.76 37.93 -33.75
CA GLU A 55 17.60 38.37 -32.96
C GLU A 55 16.27 37.82 -33.53
N ASP A 56 16.08 37.90 -34.84
CA ASP A 56 14.87 37.36 -35.49
C ASP A 56 14.81 35.85 -35.38
N VAL A 57 15.96 35.15 -35.50
CA VAL A 57 16.03 33.69 -35.30
C VAL A 57 15.64 33.32 -33.88
N ALA A 58 16.06 34.13 -32.88
CA ALA A 58 15.69 33.87 -31.48
C ALA A 58 14.22 34.12 -31.20
N VAL A 59 13.63 35.13 -31.80
CA VAL A 59 12.18 35.44 -31.69
C VAL A 59 11.35 34.29 -32.27
N GLU A 60 11.74 33.78 -33.43
CA GLU A 60 11.02 32.68 -34.10
C GLU A 60 11.17 31.36 -33.29
N ALA A 61 12.34 31.12 -32.72
CA ALA A 61 12.57 29.98 -31.85
C ALA A 61 11.66 30.02 -30.62
N ARG A 62 11.52 31.16 -29.94
CA ARG A 62 10.60 31.35 -28.81
C ARG A 62 9.13 31.16 -29.20
N GLY A 63 8.75 31.59 -30.37
CA GLY A 63 7.37 31.48 -30.89
C GLY A 63 6.98 30.08 -31.40
N SER A 64 7.92 29.14 -31.46
CA SER A 64 7.72 27.85 -32.14
C SER A 64 6.58 26.97 -31.59
N LEU A 65 6.16 27.14 -30.32
CA LEU A 65 5.03 26.45 -29.72
C LEU A 65 3.67 27.01 -30.18
N ALA A 66 3.58 28.28 -30.55
CA ALA A 66 2.32 28.91 -30.93
C ALA A 66 1.66 28.23 -32.15
N ALA A 67 2.46 27.84 -33.14
CA ALA A 67 1.97 27.09 -34.30
C ALA A 67 1.43 25.69 -33.96
N LYS A 68 2.01 25.05 -32.99
CA LYS A 68 1.59 23.70 -32.51
C LYS A 68 0.28 23.80 -31.71
N VAL A 69 0.15 24.81 -30.86
CA VAL A 69 -1.07 25.08 -30.08
C VAL A 69 -2.23 25.41 -31.04
N ALA A 70 -2.00 26.24 -32.08
CA ALA A 70 -3.00 26.57 -33.11
C ALA A 70 -3.42 25.33 -33.94
N HIS A 71 -2.49 24.40 -34.21
CA HIS A 71 -2.76 23.18 -35.00
C HIS A 71 -3.51 22.11 -34.22
N LEU A 72 -3.37 22.07 -32.86
CA LEU A 72 -4.04 21.12 -31.98
C LEU A 72 -5.44 21.60 -31.55
N GLY A 73 -5.91 22.78 -32.04
CA GLY A 73 -7.28 23.26 -31.81
C GLY A 73 -7.56 23.70 -30.37
N THR A 74 -6.54 23.88 -29.54
CA THR A 74 -6.67 24.56 -28.26
C THR A 74 -6.68 26.06 -28.55
N GLY A 75 -7.87 26.60 -28.70
CA GLY A 75 -8.07 28.07 -28.97
C GLY A 75 -7.33 28.88 -27.91
N GLU A 76 -6.81 30.02 -28.39
CA GLU A 76 -6.28 31.07 -27.54
C GLU A 76 -7.24 31.32 -26.36
N ALA A 77 -6.84 30.89 -25.17
CA ALA A 77 -7.26 31.58 -23.98
C ALA A 77 -6.30 32.77 -23.85
N ASP A 78 -6.79 33.97 -24.17
CA ASP A 78 -6.20 35.20 -23.69
C ASP A 78 -5.82 34.99 -22.24
N ALA A 79 -4.57 35.32 -21.89
CA ALA A 79 -4.20 35.44 -20.49
C ALA A 79 -5.25 36.37 -19.87
N PRO A 80 -6.01 35.92 -18.84
CA PRO A 80 -6.93 36.84 -18.21
C PRO A 80 -6.06 37.94 -17.59
N GLU A 81 -6.15 39.14 -18.17
CA GLU A 81 -5.91 40.35 -17.40
C GLU A 81 -6.59 40.15 -16.05
N ALA A 82 -5.86 40.44 -14.97
CA ALA A 82 -6.39 40.41 -13.63
C ALA A 82 -7.80 41.04 -13.68
N ALA A 83 -8.81 40.20 -13.67
CA ALA A 83 -10.20 40.65 -13.70
C ALA A 83 -10.37 41.49 -12.44
N ASP A 84 -10.57 42.75 -12.68
CA ASP A 84 -10.91 43.76 -11.70
C ASP A 84 -11.96 43.22 -10.74
N ALA A 85 -11.62 43.23 -9.44
CA ALA A 85 -12.45 42.72 -8.34
C ALA A 85 -13.71 43.60 -8.22
N GLY A 86 -14.65 43.34 -9.10
CA GLY A 86 -16.00 43.85 -9.02
C GLY A 86 -16.91 42.78 -8.43
N ASP A 87 -17.25 42.97 -7.17
CA ASP A 87 -18.24 42.25 -6.36
C ASP A 87 -17.76 41.02 -5.55
N GLY A 88 -17.02 41.27 -4.43
CA GLY A 88 -17.04 40.45 -3.24
C GLY A 88 -16.26 39.12 -3.24
N GLY A 89 -15.66 38.69 -4.34
CA GLY A 89 -14.92 37.42 -4.40
C GLY A 89 -13.56 37.49 -3.69
N ARG A 90 -13.25 36.48 -2.82
CA ARG A 90 -11.96 36.32 -2.14
C ARG A 90 -11.24 35.11 -2.70
N THR A 91 -9.90 35.15 -2.73
CA THR A 91 -9.06 34.07 -3.25
C THR A 91 -8.01 33.67 -2.24
N LEU A 92 -7.60 32.40 -2.26
CA LEU A 92 -6.57 31.79 -1.43
C LEU A 92 -5.75 30.83 -2.30
N THR A 93 -4.44 30.89 -2.20
CA THR A 93 -3.55 29.91 -2.86
C THR A 93 -3.08 28.91 -1.83
N LEU A 94 -3.25 27.62 -2.11
CA LEU A 94 -2.87 26.51 -1.25
C LEU A 94 -1.90 25.59 -1.98
N THR A 95 -0.85 25.16 -1.28
CA THR A 95 0.06 24.12 -1.78
C THR A 95 -0.41 22.75 -1.32
N VAL A 96 -0.64 21.82 -2.24
CA VAL A 96 -1.06 20.45 -1.92
C VAL A 96 0.15 19.61 -1.53
N ARG A 97 0.20 19.16 -0.29
CA ARG A 97 1.35 18.42 0.27
C ARG A 97 1.15 16.91 0.28
N ASN A 98 -0.06 16.43 0.06
CA ASN A 98 -0.41 15.01 0.06
C ASN A 98 0.39 14.23 -0.98
N LYS A 99 0.89 13.05 -0.63
CA LYS A 99 1.75 12.20 -1.47
C LYS A 99 1.12 11.87 -2.83
N LEU A 100 -0.17 11.59 -2.85
CA LEU A 100 -0.96 11.31 -4.07
C LEU A 100 -1.70 12.54 -4.59
N GLY A 101 -1.40 13.75 -4.07
CA GLY A 101 -2.09 14.97 -4.46
C GLY A 101 -3.52 15.05 -3.92
N LEU A 102 -4.39 15.77 -4.62
CA LEU A 102 -5.79 15.97 -4.24
C LEU A 102 -6.65 14.80 -4.75
N HIS A 103 -6.31 13.57 -4.30
CA HIS A 103 -7.04 12.34 -4.65
C HIS A 103 -8.34 12.17 -3.84
N ALA A 104 -9.03 11.04 -3.99
CA ALA A 104 -10.40 10.84 -3.48
C ALA A 104 -10.63 11.27 -2.02
N ARG A 105 -9.75 10.92 -1.07
CA ARG A 105 -9.94 11.26 0.35
C ARG A 105 -9.69 12.75 0.64
N PRO A 106 -8.55 13.36 0.27
CA PRO A 106 -8.35 14.80 0.37
C PRO A 106 -9.42 15.61 -0.36
N ALA A 107 -9.81 15.20 -1.57
CA ALA A 107 -10.86 15.84 -2.33
C ALA A 107 -12.22 15.72 -1.62
N ALA A 108 -12.55 14.56 -1.04
CA ALA A 108 -13.75 14.36 -0.25
C ALA A 108 -13.80 15.29 0.98
N ARG A 109 -12.68 15.42 1.70
CA ARG A 109 -12.57 16.35 2.83
C ARG A 109 -12.70 17.81 2.38
N PHE A 110 -12.10 18.14 1.24
CA PHE A 110 -12.25 19.47 0.63
C PHE A 110 -13.72 19.78 0.32
N VAL A 111 -14.41 18.85 -0.38
CA VAL A 111 -15.84 18.99 -0.74
C VAL A 111 -16.72 19.13 0.50
N GLN A 112 -16.53 18.30 1.53
CA GLN A 112 -17.27 18.38 2.78
C GLN A 112 -17.05 19.71 3.47
N THR A 113 -15.81 20.20 3.53
CA THR A 113 -15.51 21.50 4.15
C THR A 113 -16.09 22.65 3.33
N ALA A 114 -15.93 22.64 2.00
CA ALA A 114 -16.52 23.68 1.14
C ALA A 114 -18.06 23.66 1.21
N GLY A 115 -18.67 22.49 1.30
CA GLY A 115 -20.12 22.31 1.39
C GLY A 115 -20.74 22.75 2.70
N SER A 116 -19.94 22.87 3.80
CA SER A 116 -20.44 23.31 5.11
C SER A 116 -20.71 24.79 5.24
N PHE A 117 -20.36 25.61 4.21
CA PHE A 117 -20.51 27.06 4.20
C PHE A 117 -21.46 27.51 3.10
N ASP A 118 -22.19 28.60 3.33
CA ASP A 118 -23.00 29.27 2.32
C ASP A 118 -22.10 30.15 1.42
N ALA A 119 -21.31 29.47 0.59
CA ALA A 119 -20.36 30.07 -0.34
C ALA A 119 -20.23 29.23 -1.62
N ASP A 120 -20.13 29.89 -2.76
CA ASP A 120 -19.74 29.26 -4.02
C ASP A 120 -18.21 29.20 -4.12
N VAL A 121 -17.66 27.98 -4.07
CA VAL A 121 -16.21 27.73 -4.06
C VAL A 121 -15.78 27.13 -5.39
N THR A 122 -14.78 27.73 -6.01
CA THR A 122 -14.15 27.22 -7.23
C THR A 122 -12.65 27.02 -7.03
N VAL A 123 -12.10 26.01 -7.70
CA VAL A 123 -10.69 25.60 -7.56
C VAL A 123 -10.03 25.50 -8.93
N MET A 124 -8.82 26.02 -9.05
CA MET A 124 -8.00 25.91 -10.24
C MET A 124 -6.61 25.39 -9.88
N ASN A 125 -6.11 24.42 -10.62
CA ASN A 125 -4.72 24.00 -10.50
C ASN A 125 -3.82 25.03 -11.22
N VAL A 126 -3.09 25.82 -10.44
CA VAL A 126 -2.23 26.91 -10.95
C VAL A 126 -1.05 26.34 -11.72
N SER A 127 -0.51 25.20 -11.29
CA SER A 127 0.68 24.57 -11.88
C SER A 127 0.42 24.02 -13.28
N THR A 128 -0.80 23.56 -13.57
CA THR A 128 -1.17 22.97 -14.88
C THR A 128 -2.15 23.82 -15.67
N GLY A 129 -2.74 24.87 -15.08
CA GLY A 129 -3.77 25.71 -15.68
C GLY A 129 -5.13 25.02 -15.83
N ARG A 130 -5.35 23.84 -15.24
CA ARG A 130 -6.63 23.12 -15.29
C ARG A 130 -7.65 23.73 -14.32
N GLY A 131 -8.90 23.85 -14.75
CA GLY A 131 -10.00 24.43 -14.00
C GLY A 131 -10.56 25.68 -14.69
N PRO A 132 -11.43 26.49 -14.02
CA PRO A 132 -11.91 26.30 -12.67
C PRO A 132 -12.88 25.11 -12.53
N ALA A 133 -12.79 24.39 -11.41
CA ALA A 133 -13.68 23.29 -11.03
C ALA A 133 -14.52 23.68 -9.80
N SER A 134 -15.72 23.13 -9.66
CA SER A 134 -16.53 23.34 -8.46
C SER A 134 -15.87 22.71 -7.24
N GLY A 135 -15.70 23.49 -6.17
CA GLY A 135 -15.19 22.99 -4.89
C GLY A 135 -16.18 22.08 -4.14
N ARG A 136 -17.39 21.93 -4.64
CA ARG A 136 -18.43 21.04 -4.13
C ARG A 136 -18.55 19.72 -4.90
N SER A 137 -17.79 19.56 -6.01
CA SER A 137 -17.77 18.33 -6.80
C SER A 137 -16.47 17.56 -6.56
N LEU A 138 -16.60 16.33 -6.03
CA LEU A 138 -15.48 15.43 -5.84
C LEU A 138 -14.82 15.08 -7.19
N ASN A 139 -15.65 14.79 -8.19
CA ASN A 139 -15.19 14.41 -9.51
C ASN A 139 -14.48 15.57 -10.21
N ALA A 140 -15.04 16.78 -10.16
CA ALA A 140 -14.43 17.96 -10.76
C ALA A 140 -13.07 18.30 -10.11
N LEU A 141 -12.93 18.15 -8.79
CA LEU A 141 -11.65 18.34 -8.10
C LEU A 141 -10.62 17.27 -8.46
N ALA A 142 -11.03 16.01 -8.52
CA ALA A 142 -10.14 14.90 -8.88
C ALA A 142 -9.60 15.04 -10.32
N THR A 143 -10.44 15.51 -11.27
CA THR A 143 -10.02 15.72 -12.67
C THR A 143 -9.06 16.90 -12.86
N LEU A 144 -8.90 17.79 -11.86
CA LEU A 144 -7.83 18.80 -11.86
C LEU A 144 -6.43 18.16 -11.86
N GLY A 145 -6.33 16.89 -11.43
CA GLY A 145 -5.10 16.12 -11.42
C GLY A 145 -3.98 16.76 -10.59
N VAL A 146 -4.34 17.40 -9.47
CA VAL A 146 -3.40 18.13 -8.61
C VAL A 146 -2.48 17.15 -7.92
N ARG A 147 -1.17 17.28 -8.12
CA ARG A 147 -0.13 16.41 -7.55
C ARG A 147 0.53 17.05 -6.32
N GLN A 148 1.31 16.25 -5.62
CA GLN A 148 2.11 16.72 -4.49
C GLN A 148 3.03 17.87 -4.92
N GLY A 149 3.00 18.96 -4.14
CA GLY A 149 3.83 20.16 -4.37
C GLY A 149 3.21 21.17 -5.35
N GLU A 150 2.12 20.82 -6.01
CA GLU A 150 1.41 21.76 -6.90
C GLU A 150 0.54 22.73 -6.10
N GLU A 151 0.28 23.89 -6.70
CA GLU A 151 -0.53 24.95 -6.11
C GLU A 151 -1.93 24.99 -6.71
N ILE A 152 -2.92 25.16 -5.85
CA ILE A 152 -4.31 25.41 -6.24
C ILE A 152 -4.73 26.81 -5.83
N LEU A 153 -5.43 27.48 -6.72
CA LEU A 153 -6.12 28.74 -6.43
C LEU A 153 -7.57 28.44 -6.09
N VAL A 154 -7.96 28.73 -4.87
CA VAL A 154 -9.33 28.60 -4.37
C VAL A 154 -9.97 29.98 -4.36
N ALA A 155 -11.10 30.12 -5.05
CA ALA A 155 -11.90 31.35 -5.04
C ALA A 155 -13.26 31.06 -4.41
N ALA A 156 -13.70 31.93 -3.50
CA ALA A 156 -15.00 31.81 -2.84
C ALA A 156 -15.82 33.08 -2.97
N ARG A 157 -17.13 32.92 -3.22
CA ARG A 157 -18.13 34.00 -3.32
C ARG A 157 -19.34 33.65 -2.48
N GLY A 158 -19.96 34.62 -1.84
CA GLY A 158 -21.15 34.41 -1.02
C GLY A 158 -21.01 34.97 0.38
N PRO A 159 -22.06 34.83 1.21
CA PRO A 159 -22.10 35.39 2.57
C PRO A 159 -20.99 34.88 3.49
N GLU A 160 -20.63 33.58 3.38
CA GLU A 160 -19.64 32.92 4.23
C GLU A 160 -18.32 32.63 3.47
N ALA A 161 -18.01 33.40 2.41
CA ALA A 161 -16.81 33.17 1.58
C ALA A 161 -15.49 33.24 2.38
N SER A 162 -15.42 34.10 3.40
CA SER A 162 -14.22 34.23 4.26
C SER A 162 -14.02 33.05 5.18
N GLU A 163 -15.10 32.58 5.76
CA GLU A 163 -15.15 31.45 6.66
C GLU A 163 -14.83 30.16 5.88
N ALA A 164 -15.35 30.02 4.66
CA ALA A 164 -15.05 28.91 3.75
C ALA A 164 -13.55 28.84 3.41
N LEU A 165 -12.92 29.95 3.02
CA LEU A 165 -11.50 29.99 2.73
C LEU A 165 -10.65 29.70 3.98
N ALA A 166 -11.01 30.25 5.15
CA ALA A 166 -10.29 29.96 6.40
C ALA A 166 -10.43 28.48 6.80
N GLY A 167 -11.61 27.88 6.61
CA GLY A 167 -11.84 26.45 6.84
C GLY A 167 -10.99 25.55 5.92
N LEU A 168 -10.91 25.93 4.63
CA LEU A 168 -10.10 25.21 3.64
C LEU A 168 -8.59 25.39 3.86
N GLU A 169 -8.15 26.57 4.32
CA GLU A 169 -6.77 26.82 4.72
C GLU A 169 -6.37 25.94 5.90
N ALA A 170 -7.18 25.92 6.97
CA ALA A 170 -6.96 25.08 8.12
C ALA A 170 -6.99 23.58 7.78
N LEU A 171 -7.80 23.15 6.80
CA LEU A 171 -7.82 21.79 6.28
C LEU A 171 -6.54 21.48 5.52
N ALA A 172 -6.06 22.38 4.67
CA ALA A 172 -4.81 22.21 3.91
C ALA A 172 -3.57 22.20 4.83
N GLU A 173 -3.57 22.96 5.94
CA GLU A 173 -2.53 22.92 6.96
C GLU A 173 -2.42 21.55 7.64
N ARG A 174 -3.52 20.80 7.72
CA ARG A 174 -3.59 19.42 8.21
C ARG A 174 -3.47 18.37 7.10
N ASP A 175 -2.92 18.74 5.92
CA ASP A 175 -2.79 17.87 4.77
C ASP A 175 -4.13 17.20 4.38
N PHE A 176 -5.22 17.95 4.44
CA PHE A 176 -6.59 17.55 4.14
C PHE A 176 -7.09 16.35 4.98
N ASP A 177 -6.58 16.22 6.22
CA ASP A 177 -6.83 15.09 7.12
C ASP A 177 -6.57 13.71 6.43
N ASP A 178 -5.66 13.69 5.45
CA ASP A 178 -5.26 12.50 4.71
C ASP A 178 -4.24 11.71 5.54
N ALA A 179 -4.72 10.90 6.46
CA ALA A 179 -3.86 9.98 7.18
C ALA A 179 -3.28 8.96 6.19
N PRO A 180 -1.95 8.76 6.18
CA PRO A 180 -1.34 7.80 5.28
C PRO A 180 -1.89 6.41 5.54
N ALA A 181 -2.33 5.76 4.46
CA ALA A 181 -2.84 4.42 4.48
C ALA A 181 -1.81 3.44 5.05
N VAL A 182 -2.09 2.83 6.18
CA VAL A 182 -1.42 1.60 6.59
C VAL A 182 -1.99 0.49 5.71
N GLN A 183 -1.39 0.28 4.54
CA GLN A 183 -1.62 -0.97 3.84
C GLN A 183 -1.03 -2.09 4.71
N PRO A 184 -1.78 -3.15 5.04
CA PRO A 184 -1.17 -4.32 5.62
C PRO A 184 -0.04 -4.78 4.69
N PRO A 185 1.09 -5.29 5.20
CA PRO A 185 2.19 -5.75 4.37
C PRO A 185 1.63 -6.74 3.36
N THR A 186 1.76 -6.41 2.07
CA THR A 186 1.37 -7.29 0.98
C THR A 186 2.30 -8.50 1.06
N PRO A 187 1.80 -9.72 1.24
CA PRO A 187 2.64 -10.90 1.15
C PRO A 187 3.29 -10.90 -0.24
N THR A 188 4.57 -11.23 -0.30
CA THR A 188 5.29 -11.44 -1.56
C THR A 188 4.63 -12.60 -2.27
N LEU A 189 3.80 -12.33 -3.26
CA LEU A 189 3.19 -13.37 -4.07
C LEU A 189 4.17 -13.79 -5.16
N PRO A 190 4.21 -15.09 -5.53
CA PRO A 190 5.07 -15.56 -6.60
C PRO A 190 4.72 -14.83 -7.91
N ALA A 191 5.76 -14.59 -8.72
CA ALA A 191 5.60 -14.02 -10.05
C ALA A 191 4.62 -14.85 -10.90
N ARG A 192 3.90 -14.21 -11.81
CA ARG A 192 2.99 -14.89 -12.75
C ARG A 192 3.75 -16.02 -13.44
N PRO A 193 3.29 -17.28 -13.35
CA PRO A 193 3.90 -18.38 -14.11
C PRO A 193 3.80 -18.05 -15.60
N GLU A 194 4.91 -18.16 -16.32
CA GLU A 194 4.95 -17.86 -17.76
C GLU A 194 4.02 -18.77 -18.59
N THR A 195 3.60 -19.90 -18.02
CA THR A 195 2.65 -20.82 -18.65
C THR A 195 1.70 -21.40 -17.62
N ALA A 196 0.38 -21.30 -17.87
CA ALA A 196 -0.60 -22.03 -17.08
C ALA A 196 -0.39 -23.54 -17.25
N PRO A 197 -0.68 -24.36 -16.22
CA PRO A 197 -0.78 -25.80 -16.39
C PRO A 197 -1.73 -26.17 -17.52
N ALA A 198 -1.48 -27.30 -18.21
CA ALA A 198 -2.31 -27.72 -19.33
C ALA A 198 -3.79 -27.80 -18.92
N GLY A 199 -4.65 -27.06 -19.63
CA GLY A 199 -6.10 -27.03 -19.37
C GLY A 199 -6.56 -26.00 -18.33
N ALA A 200 -5.69 -25.16 -17.79
CA ALA A 200 -6.07 -24.09 -16.88
C ALA A 200 -6.03 -22.71 -17.55
N LEU A 201 -6.84 -21.77 -17.06
CA LEU A 201 -6.68 -20.35 -17.30
C LEU A 201 -5.60 -19.81 -16.35
N ALA A 202 -4.70 -18.98 -16.87
CA ALA A 202 -3.66 -18.35 -16.06
C ALA A 202 -4.18 -17.07 -15.42
N GLY A 203 -4.19 -17.01 -14.11
CA GLY A 203 -4.40 -15.82 -13.31
C GLY A 203 -3.18 -15.52 -12.46
N LEU A 204 -3.33 -14.54 -11.58
CA LEU A 204 -2.37 -14.16 -10.56
C LEU A 204 -2.82 -14.71 -9.20
N PRO A 205 -1.93 -15.30 -8.40
CA PRO A 205 -2.27 -15.74 -7.05
C PRO A 205 -2.68 -14.55 -6.19
N ALA A 206 -3.85 -14.64 -5.55
CA ALA A 206 -4.40 -13.53 -4.76
C ALA A 206 -4.61 -13.87 -3.29
N ALA A 207 -5.14 -15.04 -2.98
CA ALA A 207 -5.23 -15.56 -1.61
C ALA A 207 -4.92 -17.06 -1.62
N PRO A 208 -4.07 -17.56 -0.72
CA PRO A 208 -3.56 -18.93 -0.75
C PRO A 208 -4.65 -19.97 -0.47
N GLY A 209 -4.45 -21.18 -1.00
CA GLY A 209 -5.33 -22.30 -0.83
C GLY A 209 -5.97 -22.77 -2.13
N THR A 210 -6.78 -23.84 -2.02
CA THR A 210 -7.46 -24.43 -3.16
C THR A 210 -8.96 -24.50 -2.93
N ALA A 211 -9.74 -24.19 -3.93
CA ALA A 211 -11.20 -24.25 -3.88
C ALA A 211 -11.76 -25.08 -5.03
N LEU A 212 -12.74 -25.92 -4.71
CA LEU A 212 -13.53 -26.69 -5.68
C LEU A 212 -15.00 -26.31 -5.51
N GLY A 213 -15.69 -26.02 -6.62
CA GLY A 213 -17.11 -25.66 -6.58
C GLY A 213 -17.66 -25.35 -7.95
N ALA A 214 -18.96 -25.12 -7.99
CA ALA A 214 -19.63 -24.64 -9.18
C ALA A 214 -19.36 -23.13 -9.36
N ALA A 215 -19.22 -22.68 -10.59
CA ALA A 215 -19.15 -21.26 -10.93
C ALA A 215 -20.43 -20.55 -10.45
N ARG A 216 -20.26 -19.44 -9.74
CA ARG A 216 -21.35 -18.56 -9.31
C ARG A 216 -21.01 -17.16 -9.78
N HIS A 217 -21.72 -16.71 -10.81
CA HIS A 217 -21.52 -15.38 -11.33
C HIS A 217 -21.96 -14.35 -10.31
N PHE A 218 -21.03 -13.46 -9.99
CA PHE A 218 -21.25 -12.37 -9.08
C PHE A 218 -21.06 -11.03 -9.79
N GLY A 219 -22.02 -10.17 -9.63
CA GLY A 219 -22.02 -8.85 -10.25
C GLY A 219 -23.39 -8.61 -10.87
N LEU A 220 -23.77 -7.35 -10.89
CA LEU A 220 -24.97 -6.93 -11.58
C LEU A 220 -24.74 -7.23 -13.07
N THR A 221 -25.53 -8.16 -13.63
CA THR A 221 -25.75 -8.14 -15.09
C THR A 221 -26.15 -6.70 -15.41
N PRO A 222 -25.48 -5.99 -16.33
CA PRO A 222 -25.85 -4.61 -16.63
C PRO A 222 -27.35 -4.60 -16.92
N PRO A 223 -28.16 -3.85 -16.14
CA PRO A 223 -29.57 -3.78 -16.42
C PRO A 223 -29.75 -3.23 -17.84
N GLU A 224 -30.63 -3.84 -18.64
CA GLU A 224 -30.99 -3.28 -19.93
C GLU A 224 -31.61 -1.89 -19.67
N ILE A 225 -30.89 -0.84 -20.05
CA ILE A 225 -31.35 0.53 -19.84
C ILE A 225 -32.49 0.78 -20.83
N PRO A 226 -33.71 1.11 -20.35
CA PRO A 226 -34.85 1.41 -21.23
C PRO A 226 -34.50 2.55 -22.17
N THR A 227 -34.82 2.38 -23.45
CA THR A 227 -34.57 3.42 -24.48
C THR A 227 -35.78 4.32 -24.73
N GLU A 228 -36.88 4.07 -24.03
CA GLU A 228 -38.11 4.83 -24.14
C GLU A 228 -37.94 6.21 -23.51
N PRO A 229 -38.37 7.31 -24.18
CA PRO A 229 -38.28 8.65 -23.63
C PRO A 229 -39.17 8.80 -22.39
N ALA A 230 -38.79 9.75 -21.52
CA ALA A 230 -39.57 10.12 -20.35
C ALA A 230 -40.99 10.55 -20.72
N SER A 231 -41.97 10.01 -20.01
CA SER A 231 -43.38 10.45 -20.15
C SER A 231 -43.65 11.76 -19.38
N ASP A 232 -43.02 11.97 -18.25
CA ASP A 232 -43.07 13.15 -17.41
C ASP A 232 -41.70 13.38 -16.73
N PRO A 233 -41.01 14.49 -17.04
CA PRO A 233 -39.67 14.76 -16.49
C PRO A 233 -39.62 14.85 -14.96
N GLN A 234 -40.67 15.33 -14.31
CA GLN A 234 -40.71 15.43 -12.86
C GLN A 234 -40.80 14.07 -12.22
N THR A 235 -41.61 13.17 -12.77
CA THR A 235 -41.71 11.77 -12.28
C THR A 235 -40.38 11.03 -12.43
N GLU A 236 -39.64 11.24 -13.51
CA GLU A 236 -38.33 10.65 -13.73
C GLU A 236 -37.29 11.20 -12.73
N TRP A 237 -37.33 12.50 -12.46
CA TRP A 237 -36.44 13.10 -11.48
C TRP A 237 -36.72 12.58 -10.05
N ASP A 238 -37.99 12.54 -9.65
CA ASP A 238 -38.39 11.99 -8.35
C ASP A 238 -37.98 10.51 -8.20
N ALA A 239 -38.05 9.72 -9.28
CA ALA A 239 -37.58 8.34 -9.31
C ALA A 239 -36.05 8.26 -9.12
N LEU A 240 -35.28 9.16 -9.75
CA LEU A 240 -33.83 9.24 -9.57
C LEU A 240 -33.47 9.59 -8.13
N GLU A 241 -34.08 10.62 -7.55
CA GLU A 241 -33.85 11.02 -6.16
C GLU A 241 -34.12 9.86 -5.19
N HIS A 242 -35.21 9.15 -5.41
CA HIS A 242 -35.58 7.98 -4.58
C HIS A 242 -34.57 6.83 -4.72
N ALA A 243 -34.06 6.56 -5.93
CA ALA A 243 -33.03 5.57 -6.18
C ALA A 243 -31.70 5.94 -5.50
N LEU A 244 -31.31 7.22 -5.58
CA LEU A 244 -30.12 7.75 -4.91
C LEU A 244 -30.20 7.62 -3.39
N GLU A 245 -31.37 7.92 -2.78
CA GLU A 245 -31.58 7.74 -1.33
C GLU A 245 -31.45 6.28 -0.89
N ARG A 246 -32.00 5.35 -1.68
CA ARG A 246 -31.89 3.91 -1.40
C ARG A 246 -30.46 3.41 -1.47
N VAL A 247 -29.73 3.74 -2.55
CA VAL A 247 -28.32 3.36 -2.72
C VAL A 247 -27.45 3.98 -1.62
N ARG A 248 -27.75 5.22 -1.21
CA ARG A 248 -27.08 5.87 -0.07
C ARG A 248 -27.23 5.05 1.21
N ALA A 249 -28.45 4.62 1.53
CA ALA A 249 -28.72 3.82 2.73
C ALA A 249 -27.99 2.46 2.68
N GLU A 250 -27.93 1.82 1.52
CA GLU A 250 -27.22 0.55 1.31
C GLU A 250 -25.70 0.71 1.49
N ILE A 251 -25.11 1.75 0.89
CA ILE A 251 -23.67 2.05 1.04
C ILE A 251 -23.34 2.37 2.49
N GLN A 252 -24.21 3.11 3.19
CA GLN A 252 -23.98 3.46 4.59
C GLN A 252 -24.06 2.22 5.52
N ALA A 253 -25.01 1.33 5.31
CA ALA A 253 -25.10 0.06 6.04
C ALA A 253 -23.86 -0.83 5.79
N THR A 254 -23.38 -0.87 4.55
CA THR A 254 -22.16 -1.60 4.17
C THR A 254 -20.94 -0.99 4.85
N ARG A 255 -20.81 0.34 4.86
CA ARG A 255 -19.74 1.08 5.54
C ARG A 255 -19.67 0.71 7.03
N GLU A 256 -20.81 0.74 7.73
CA GLU A 256 -20.88 0.39 9.15
C GLU A 256 -20.48 -1.06 9.41
N SER A 257 -20.90 -1.99 8.55
CA SER A 257 -20.53 -3.40 8.63
C SER A 257 -19.03 -3.62 8.43
N VAL A 258 -18.42 -2.93 7.45
CA VAL A 258 -16.98 -3.02 7.16
C VAL A 258 -16.17 -2.37 8.28
N ALA A 259 -16.60 -1.20 8.80
CA ALA A 259 -15.97 -0.56 9.93
C ALA A 259 -15.89 -1.47 11.16
N ALA A 260 -16.99 -2.18 11.47
CA ALA A 260 -17.06 -3.11 12.58
C ALA A 260 -16.17 -4.36 12.42
N ARG A 261 -15.92 -4.82 11.17
CA ARG A 261 -15.20 -6.09 10.87
C ARG A 261 -13.74 -5.86 10.49
N ALA A 262 -13.44 -4.80 9.74
CA ALA A 262 -12.15 -4.54 9.11
C ALA A 262 -11.55 -3.16 9.47
N GLY A 263 -12.21 -2.41 10.37
CA GLY A 263 -11.77 -1.10 10.86
C GLY A 263 -12.18 0.08 9.96
N GLU A 264 -12.12 1.27 10.55
CA GLU A 264 -12.51 2.56 9.89
C GLU A 264 -11.72 2.85 8.62
N TYR A 265 -10.47 2.41 8.58
CA TYR A 265 -9.62 2.60 7.40
C TYR A 265 -10.21 1.92 6.15
N SER A 266 -10.60 0.65 6.27
CA SER A 266 -11.22 -0.11 5.18
C SER A 266 -12.60 0.43 4.81
N ALA A 267 -13.31 1.03 5.78
CA ALA A 267 -14.62 1.62 5.57
C ALA A 267 -14.57 2.99 4.89
N ALA A 268 -13.44 3.69 4.93
CA ALA A 268 -13.32 5.05 4.39
C ALA A 268 -13.52 5.17 2.87
N ILE A 269 -13.42 4.08 2.11
CA ILE A 269 -13.71 4.08 0.67
C ILE A 269 -15.18 4.36 0.39
N PHE A 270 -16.08 3.93 1.28
CA PHE A 270 -17.51 4.16 1.15
C PHE A 270 -17.90 5.64 1.35
N ASP A 271 -17.07 6.45 2.04
CA ASP A 271 -17.27 7.89 2.15
C ASP A 271 -17.15 8.57 0.77
N ALA A 272 -16.23 8.10 -0.08
CA ALA A 272 -16.12 8.57 -1.47
C ALA A 272 -17.32 8.09 -2.33
N HIS A 273 -17.79 6.85 -2.14
CA HIS A 273 -18.98 6.35 -2.84
C HIS A 273 -20.25 7.16 -2.50
N LEU A 274 -20.41 7.56 -1.24
CA LEU A 274 -21.52 8.42 -0.83
C LEU A 274 -21.47 9.79 -1.50
N LEU A 275 -20.28 10.37 -1.65
CA LEU A 275 -20.10 11.64 -2.33
C LEU A 275 -20.38 11.59 -3.85
N PHE A 276 -20.17 10.44 -4.50
CA PHE A 276 -20.58 10.28 -5.91
C PHE A 276 -22.08 10.48 -6.12
N LEU A 277 -22.91 10.05 -5.13
CA LEU A 277 -24.38 10.21 -5.22
C LEU A 277 -24.85 11.66 -5.07
N GLU A 278 -24.02 12.54 -4.53
CA GLU A 278 -24.33 13.95 -4.29
C GLU A 278 -23.57 14.89 -5.23
N ASP A 279 -22.78 14.35 -6.15
CA ASP A 279 -21.87 15.14 -6.98
C ASP A 279 -22.60 15.89 -8.11
N ASP A 280 -22.46 17.22 -8.12
CA ASP A 280 -23.06 18.11 -9.14
C ASP A 280 -22.59 17.75 -10.55
N ALA A 281 -21.38 17.18 -10.72
CA ALA A 281 -20.90 16.73 -12.02
C ALA A 281 -21.71 15.54 -12.60
N LEU A 282 -22.46 14.84 -11.76
CA LEU A 282 -23.38 13.78 -12.15
C LEU A 282 -24.84 14.28 -12.17
N LEU A 283 -25.26 14.97 -11.11
CA LEU A 283 -26.65 15.38 -10.91
C LEU A 283 -27.11 16.44 -11.94
N GLU A 284 -26.30 17.48 -12.16
CA GLU A 284 -26.68 18.57 -13.09
C GLU A 284 -26.82 18.12 -14.56
N PRO A 285 -25.91 17.27 -15.12
CA PRO A 285 -26.12 16.74 -16.46
C PRO A 285 -27.28 15.76 -16.55
N ALA A 286 -27.49 14.91 -15.51
CA ALA A 286 -28.65 14.03 -15.49
C ALA A 286 -29.96 14.84 -15.47
N ARG A 287 -30.03 15.88 -14.65
CA ARG A 287 -31.17 16.79 -14.61
C ARG A 287 -31.44 17.45 -15.95
N ARG A 288 -30.42 18.01 -16.61
CA ARG A 288 -30.55 18.59 -17.93
C ARG A 288 -31.05 17.59 -18.97
N ALA A 289 -30.52 16.35 -18.94
CA ALA A 289 -30.93 15.31 -19.86
C ALA A 289 -32.40 14.91 -19.64
N ILE A 290 -32.91 14.87 -18.42
CA ILE A 290 -34.30 14.59 -18.10
C ILE A 290 -35.23 15.75 -18.53
N PHE A 291 -34.93 16.98 -18.07
CA PHE A 291 -35.84 18.10 -18.24
C PHE A 291 -35.78 18.76 -19.62
N GLU A 292 -34.59 18.82 -20.26
CA GLU A 292 -34.40 19.51 -21.53
C GLU A 292 -34.37 18.55 -22.72
N GLN A 293 -33.93 17.31 -22.57
CA GLN A 293 -33.78 16.31 -23.63
C GLN A 293 -34.83 15.21 -23.59
N GLY A 294 -35.66 15.13 -22.54
CA GLY A 294 -36.73 14.15 -22.39
C GLY A 294 -36.23 12.71 -22.21
N GLN A 295 -35.01 12.51 -21.69
CA GLN A 295 -34.47 11.19 -21.38
C GLN A 295 -35.10 10.65 -20.10
N ASN A 296 -35.26 9.32 -20.01
CA ASN A 296 -35.62 8.71 -18.75
C ASN A 296 -34.49 8.76 -17.72
N ALA A 297 -34.80 8.58 -16.45
CA ALA A 297 -33.86 8.70 -15.35
C ALA A 297 -32.64 7.76 -15.48
N ALA A 298 -32.85 6.50 -15.89
CA ALA A 298 -31.81 5.50 -16.03
C ALA A 298 -30.79 5.87 -17.13
N GLN A 299 -31.28 6.33 -18.30
CA GLN A 299 -30.43 6.80 -19.39
C GLN A 299 -29.63 8.04 -18.99
N ALA A 300 -30.32 9.03 -18.41
CA ALA A 300 -29.70 10.30 -18.03
C ALA A 300 -28.59 10.10 -17.00
N TRP A 301 -28.84 9.30 -15.97
CA TRP A 301 -27.86 8.97 -14.94
C TRP A 301 -26.67 8.17 -15.49
N HIS A 302 -26.95 7.11 -16.27
CA HIS A 302 -25.90 6.31 -16.89
C HIS A 302 -24.98 7.14 -17.80
N ALA A 303 -25.55 7.99 -18.65
CA ALA A 303 -24.80 8.85 -19.55
C ALA A 303 -23.93 9.89 -18.79
N ALA A 304 -24.44 10.44 -17.69
CA ALA A 304 -23.68 11.35 -16.83
C ALA A 304 -22.50 10.62 -16.17
N ALA A 305 -22.72 9.42 -15.64
CA ALA A 305 -21.67 8.62 -15.01
C ALA A 305 -20.59 8.15 -16.00
N GLU A 306 -20.97 7.65 -17.17
CA GLU A 306 -20.01 7.21 -18.19
C GLU A 306 -19.14 8.38 -18.71
N ARG A 307 -19.69 9.56 -18.82
CA ARG A 307 -18.92 10.76 -19.19
C ARG A 307 -17.81 11.02 -18.15
N VAL A 308 -18.15 11.05 -16.86
CA VAL A 308 -17.17 11.28 -15.78
C VAL A 308 -16.18 10.11 -15.69
N ALA A 309 -16.63 8.86 -15.84
CA ALA A 309 -15.76 7.71 -15.87
C ALA A 309 -14.76 7.76 -17.04
N ALA A 310 -15.19 8.24 -18.22
CA ALA A 310 -14.30 8.43 -19.37
C ALA A 310 -13.23 9.49 -19.10
N GLU A 311 -13.57 10.57 -18.36
CA GLU A 311 -12.61 11.58 -17.93
C GLU A 311 -11.54 10.97 -17.01
N TYR A 312 -11.95 10.15 -16.02
CA TYR A 312 -11.01 9.42 -15.16
C TYR A 312 -10.10 8.46 -15.94
N ARG A 313 -10.66 7.69 -16.89
CA ARG A 313 -9.87 6.76 -17.74
C ARG A 313 -8.84 7.49 -18.61
N GLY A 314 -9.10 8.77 -18.94
CA GLY A 314 -8.18 9.63 -19.70
C GLY A 314 -7.03 10.23 -18.90
N LEU A 315 -6.97 10.04 -17.58
CA LEU A 315 -5.89 10.57 -16.74
C LEU A 315 -4.64 9.69 -16.82
N ASP A 316 -3.46 10.30 -16.71
CA ASP A 316 -2.18 9.59 -16.71
C ASP A 316 -1.93 8.81 -15.40
N ASP A 317 -2.62 9.16 -14.33
CA ASP A 317 -2.49 8.57 -13.01
C ASP A 317 -3.29 7.26 -12.90
N GLU A 318 -2.61 6.16 -12.61
CA GLU A 318 -3.21 4.82 -12.53
C GLU A 318 -4.22 4.68 -11.38
N TYR A 319 -3.95 5.32 -10.25
CA TYR A 319 -4.86 5.34 -9.10
C TYR A 319 -6.16 6.08 -9.42
N LEU A 320 -6.07 7.22 -10.11
CA LEU A 320 -7.25 7.97 -10.55
C LEU A 320 -8.02 7.22 -11.65
N ARG A 321 -7.32 6.53 -12.57
CA ARG A 321 -7.98 5.66 -13.56
C ARG A 321 -8.80 4.54 -12.92
N ALA A 322 -8.30 3.93 -11.84
CA ALA A 322 -9.03 2.89 -11.10
C ALA A 322 -10.36 3.43 -10.50
N ARG A 323 -10.46 4.73 -10.23
CA ARG A 323 -11.70 5.36 -9.73
C ARG A 323 -12.85 5.36 -10.74
N ALA A 324 -12.55 5.23 -12.02
CA ALA A 324 -13.59 5.06 -13.03
C ALA A 324 -14.47 3.83 -12.74
N GLU A 325 -13.88 2.75 -12.26
CA GLU A 325 -14.61 1.51 -11.94
C GLU A 325 -15.47 1.68 -10.67
N ASP A 326 -14.95 2.35 -9.63
CA ASP A 326 -15.71 2.70 -8.42
C ASP A 326 -16.98 3.49 -8.78
N LEU A 327 -16.81 4.56 -9.57
CA LEU A 327 -17.92 5.40 -10.03
C LEU A 327 -18.92 4.60 -10.88
N THR A 328 -18.44 3.80 -11.82
CA THR A 328 -19.28 2.96 -12.67
C THR A 328 -20.06 1.94 -11.84
N GLY A 329 -19.45 1.37 -10.79
CA GLY A 329 -20.09 0.44 -9.87
C GLY A 329 -21.26 1.08 -9.11
N VAL A 330 -21.04 2.25 -8.50
CA VAL A 330 -22.09 3.01 -7.80
C VAL A 330 -23.20 3.43 -8.77
N ALA A 331 -22.84 3.88 -9.98
CA ALA A 331 -23.81 4.28 -10.99
C ALA A 331 -24.72 3.11 -11.42
N ARG A 332 -24.17 1.91 -11.58
CA ARG A 332 -24.94 0.69 -11.90
C ARG A 332 -25.95 0.33 -10.79
N GLN A 333 -25.58 0.52 -9.52
CA GLN A 333 -26.52 0.29 -8.42
C GLN A 333 -27.74 1.20 -8.54
N VAL A 334 -27.54 2.48 -8.83
CA VAL A 334 -28.64 3.45 -9.04
C VAL A 334 -29.50 3.03 -10.24
N VAL A 335 -28.88 2.69 -11.39
CA VAL A 335 -29.62 2.20 -12.57
C VAL A 335 -30.42 0.94 -12.26
N ALA A 336 -29.87 0.02 -11.50
CA ALA A 336 -30.58 -1.20 -11.11
C ALA A 336 -31.85 -0.90 -10.29
N HIS A 337 -31.81 0.05 -9.36
CA HIS A 337 -33.00 0.50 -8.63
C HIS A 337 -34.02 1.18 -9.54
N LEU A 338 -33.57 1.96 -10.51
CA LEU A 338 -34.45 2.65 -11.47
C LEU A 338 -35.17 1.66 -12.41
N VAL A 339 -34.48 0.58 -12.81
CA VAL A 339 -35.03 -0.37 -13.81
C VAL A 339 -35.82 -1.49 -13.15
N ASN A 340 -35.33 -2.05 -12.04
CA ASN A 340 -35.87 -3.27 -11.44
C ASN A 340 -36.71 -3.00 -10.17
N GLY A 341 -36.77 -1.76 -9.67
CA GLY A 341 -37.46 -1.40 -8.41
C GLY A 341 -36.77 -1.90 -7.12
N GLU A 342 -35.99 -2.95 -7.21
CA GLU A 342 -35.11 -3.46 -6.18
C GLU A 342 -33.82 -3.95 -6.88
N ALA A 343 -32.67 -3.54 -6.40
CA ALA A 343 -31.42 -4.17 -6.83
C ALA A 343 -31.51 -5.66 -6.41
N PRO A 344 -31.27 -6.61 -7.31
CA PRO A 344 -31.13 -7.99 -6.88
C PRO A 344 -30.01 -8.00 -5.82
N PRO A 345 -30.21 -8.64 -4.65
CA PRO A 345 -29.14 -8.78 -3.71
C PRO A 345 -27.98 -9.45 -4.46
N ALA A 346 -26.81 -8.81 -4.48
CA ALA A 346 -25.56 -9.44 -4.91
C ALA A 346 -25.20 -10.47 -3.83
N ALA A 347 -25.97 -11.54 -3.73
CA ALA A 347 -25.80 -12.59 -2.74
C ALA A 347 -25.55 -13.90 -3.47
N VAL A 348 -24.44 -14.54 -3.14
CA VAL A 348 -24.22 -15.93 -3.48
C VAL A 348 -25.22 -16.74 -2.67
N VAL A 349 -26.24 -17.29 -3.32
CA VAL A 349 -27.36 -18.00 -2.67
C VAL A 349 -27.02 -19.49 -2.48
N GLU A 350 -26.06 -20.01 -3.25
CA GLU A 350 -25.62 -21.41 -3.21
C GLU A 350 -24.10 -21.51 -3.08
N PRO A 351 -23.59 -22.54 -2.38
CA PRO A 351 -22.16 -22.73 -2.24
C PRO A 351 -21.44 -22.86 -3.59
N GLY A 352 -20.35 -22.11 -3.80
CA GLY A 352 -19.60 -22.18 -5.05
C GLY A 352 -18.38 -21.27 -5.10
N ILE A 353 -17.81 -21.16 -6.31
CA ILE A 353 -16.71 -20.27 -6.62
C ILE A 353 -17.28 -19.03 -7.28
N VAL A 354 -17.03 -17.89 -6.67
CA VAL A 354 -17.44 -16.59 -7.20
C VAL A 354 -16.63 -16.28 -8.46
N VAL A 355 -17.33 -16.03 -9.55
CA VAL A 355 -16.78 -15.58 -10.84
C VAL A 355 -17.28 -14.16 -11.08
N ALA A 356 -16.37 -13.21 -11.23
CA ALA A 356 -16.70 -11.81 -11.47
C ALA A 356 -15.71 -11.15 -12.43
N ALA A 357 -16.10 -10.02 -13.03
CA ALA A 357 -15.17 -9.18 -13.76
C ALA A 357 -14.11 -8.59 -12.82
N ASP A 358 -14.57 -7.95 -11.76
CA ASP A 358 -13.83 -7.56 -10.55
C ASP A 358 -14.83 -7.50 -9.39
N LEU A 359 -14.34 -7.43 -8.16
CA LEU A 359 -15.20 -7.31 -6.97
C LEU A 359 -14.96 -5.97 -6.31
N MET A 360 -16.02 -5.21 -6.18
CA MET A 360 -16.01 -3.98 -5.41
C MET A 360 -15.88 -4.27 -3.90
N PRO A 361 -15.35 -3.33 -3.10
CA PRO A 361 -15.29 -3.49 -1.65
C PRO A 361 -16.65 -3.83 -1.02
N ALA A 362 -17.73 -3.25 -1.54
CA ALA A 362 -19.10 -3.53 -1.11
C ALA A 362 -19.52 -4.98 -1.41
N ASP A 363 -19.18 -5.47 -2.59
CA ASP A 363 -19.50 -6.83 -3.03
C ASP A 363 -18.83 -7.85 -2.13
N THR A 364 -17.54 -7.64 -1.87
CA THR A 364 -16.73 -8.56 -1.07
C THR A 364 -17.15 -8.55 0.41
N ALA A 365 -17.59 -7.39 0.93
CA ALA A 365 -18.12 -7.28 2.28
C ALA A 365 -19.46 -8.03 2.47
N ALA A 366 -20.22 -8.18 1.39
CA ALA A 366 -21.50 -8.90 1.37
C ALA A 366 -21.35 -10.41 1.19
N LEU A 367 -20.14 -10.93 0.87
CA LEU A 367 -19.92 -12.35 0.67
C LEU A 367 -20.05 -13.14 1.97
N ASP A 368 -20.91 -14.16 1.93
CA ASP A 368 -21.05 -15.12 3.03
C ASP A 368 -19.94 -16.18 2.92
N ARG A 369 -19.07 -16.23 3.92
CA ARG A 369 -17.94 -17.15 4.00
C ARG A 369 -18.34 -18.64 3.97
N ASP A 370 -19.53 -18.96 4.40
CA ASP A 370 -20.04 -20.35 4.40
C ASP A 370 -20.49 -20.78 2.99
N LEU A 371 -20.80 -19.82 2.13
CA LEU A 371 -21.26 -20.06 0.75
C LEU A 371 -20.13 -19.88 -0.27
N VAL A 372 -19.20 -18.93 -0.03
CA VAL A 372 -18.09 -18.65 -0.97
C VAL A 372 -16.90 -19.56 -0.67
N ARG A 373 -16.67 -20.55 -1.52
CA ARG A 373 -15.56 -21.49 -1.41
C ARG A 373 -14.26 -20.95 -2.00
N GLY A 374 -14.37 -20.13 -3.03
CA GLY A 374 -13.24 -19.52 -3.73
C GLY A 374 -13.66 -18.33 -4.57
N ILE A 375 -12.70 -17.52 -5.00
CA ILE A 375 -12.93 -16.33 -5.83
C ILE A 375 -12.03 -16.40 -7.05
N ALA A 376 -12.59 -16.12 -8.23
CA ALA A 376 -11.86 -15.94 -9.48
C ALA A 376 -12.35 -14.65 -10.15
N THR A 377 -11.44 -13.70 -10.45
CA THR A 377 -11.79 -12.46 -11.16
C THR A 377 -11.08 -12.34 -12.50
N ALA A 378 -11.78 -11.81 -13.50
CA ALA A 378 -11.20 -11.58 -14.82
C ALA A 378 -10.13 -10.48 -14.80
N HIS A 379 -10.36 -9.44 -14.01
CA HIS A 379 -9.47 -8.30 -13.83
C HIS A 379 -8.92 -8.23 -12.41
N GLY A 380 -8.14 -7.19 -12.14
CA GLY A 380 -7.53 -6.95 -10.85
C GLY A 380 -6.14 -7.56 -10.72
N GLY A 381 -5.38 -7.04 -9.76
CA GLY A 381 -4.04 -7.51 -9.40
C GLY A 381 -4.00 -8.11 -7.99
N PRO A 382 -2.88 -8.68 -7.58
CA PRO A 382 -2.70 -9.24 -6.23
C PRO A 382 -2.86 -8.23 -5.10
N THR A 383 -2.79 -6.94 -5.41
CA THR A 383 -2.98 -5.81 -4.49
C THR A 383 -4.36 -5.18 -4.58
N SER A 384 -5.24 -5.69 -5.45
CA SER A 384 -6.62 -5.21 -5.57
C SER A 384 -7.40 -5.39 -4.26
N HIS A 385 -8.44 -4.61 -4.07
CA HIS A 385 -9.31 -4.71 -2.90
C HIS A 385 -9.92 -6.11 -2.75
N SER A 386 -10.32 -6.74 -3.86
CA SER A 386 -10.80 -8.11 -3.91
C SER A 386 -9.77 -9.12 -3.39
N ALA A 387 -8.50 -8.98 -3.78
CA ALA A 387 -7.40 -9.84 -3.33
C ALA A 387 -7.09 -9.64 -1.83
N ILE A 388 -7.05 -8.40 -1.37
CA ILE A 388 -6.80 -8.07 0.05
C ILE A 388 -7.90 -8.67 0.93
N LEU A 389 -9.15 -8.51 0.52
CA LEU A 389 -10.30 -8.96 1.29
C LEU A 389 -10.43 -10.50 1.25
N ALA A 390 -10.20 -11.15 0.11
CA ALA A 390 -10.13 -12.61 0.02
C ALA A 390 -9.12 -13.19 1.01
N ARG A 391 -7.92 -12.58 1.10
CA ARG A 391 -6.91 -12.97 2.10
C ARG A 391 -7.38 -12.78 3.53
N SER A 392 -8.01 -11.65 3.84
CA SER A 392 -8.50 -11.37 5.20
C SER A 392 -9.60 -12.35 5.63
N LEU A 393 -10.41 -12.79 4.68
CA LEU A 393 -11.46 -13.77 4.88
C LEU A 393 -10.95 -15.23 4.84
N GLY A 394 -9.71 -15.44 4.36
CA GLY A 394 -9.12 -16.78 4.18
C GLY A 394 -9.82 -17.59 3.08
N ILE A 395 -10.33 -16.91 2.03
CA ILE A 395 -10.97 -17.53 0.88
C ILE A 395 -9.93 -17.64 -0.25
N PRO A 396 -9.65 -18.86 -0.80
CA PRO A 396 -8.74 -19.02 -1.91
C PRO A 396 -9.15 -18.16 -3.11
N ALA A 397 -8.19 -17.43 -3.72
CA ALA A 397 -8.52 -16.51 -4.79
C ALA A 397 -7.43 -16.43 -5.88
N ALA A 398 -7.89 -16.33 -7.14
CA ALA A 398 -7.09 -16.01 -8.31
C ALA A 398 -7.69 -14.78 -9.00
N VAL A 399 -6.84 -13.79 -9.36
CA VAL A 399 -7.27 -12.53 -10.00
C VAL A 399 -6.57 -12.36 -11.35
N GLY A 400 -7.10 -11.46 -12.21
CA GLY A 400 -6.48 -11.20 -13.51
C GLY A 400 -6.47 -12.42 -14.44
N VAL A 401 -7.47 -13.31 -14.32
CA VAL A 401 -7.59 -14.55 -15.11
C VAL A 401 -7.89 -14.27 -16.58
N GLY A 402 -8.47 -13.10 -16.88
CA GLY A 402 -8.83 -12.66 -18.22
C GLY A 402 -10.31 -12.89 -18.58
N GLU A 403 -10.76 -12.24 -19.66
CA GLU A 403 -12.16 -12.20 -20.09
C GLU A 403 -12.80 -13.57 -20.30
N ARG A 404 -12.01 -14.57 -20.72
CA ARG A 404 -12.50 -15.95 -20.91
C ARG A 404 -13.13 -16.57 -19.68
N LEU A 405 -12.82 -16.04 -18.50
CA LEU A 405 -13.45 -16.46 -17.25
C LEU A 405 -14.94 -16.09 -17.20
N LEU A 406 -15.30 -14.95 -17.79
CA LEU A 406 -16.69 -14.45 -17.80
C LEU A 406 -17.59 -15.21 -18.75
N ASP A 407 -17.01 -15.92 -19.75
CA ASP A 407 -17.74 -16.78 -20.68
C ASP A 407 -18.13 -18.14 -20.07
N VAL A 408 -17.63 -18.44 -18.86
CA VAL A 408 -17.90 -19.72 -18.17
C VAL A 408 -19.38 -19.77 -17.76
N PRO A 409 -20.17 -20.79 -18.17
CA PRO A 409 -21.58 -20.86 -17.77
C PRO A 409 -21.76 -21.02 -16.27
N GLU A 410 -22.85 -20.43 -15.74
CA GLU A 410 -23.27 -20.61 -14.35
C GLU A 410 -23.38 -22.09 -14.00
N GLY A 411 -22.87 -22.50 -12.86
CA GLY A 411 -22.91 -23.89 -12.39
C GLY A 411 -21.79 -24.79 -12.93
N THR A 412 -20.95 -24.30 -13.86
CA THR A 412 -19.80 -25.07 -14.38
C THR A 412 -18.82 -25.42 -13.24
N PRO A 413 -18.35 -26.68 -13.14
CA PRO A 413 -17.35 -27.03 -12.15
C PRO A 413 -16.05 -26.24 -12.35
N LEU A 414 -15.50 -25.70 -11.28
CA LEU A 414 -14.23 -24.97 -11.27
C LEU A 414 -13.30 -25.51 -10.18
N VAL A 415 -12.00 -25.43 -10.45
CA VAL A 415 -10.95 -25.49 -9.44
C VAL A 415 -10.17 -24.18 -9.46
N VAL A 416 -10.06 -23.52 -8.33
CA VAL A 416 -9.20 -22.34 -8.13
C VAL A 416 -8.03 -22.72 -7.26
N ASP A 417 -6.83 -22.54 -7.79
CA ASP A 417 -5.58 -22.66 -7.05
C ASP A 417 -5.05 -21.25 -6.73
N GLY A 418 -5.32 -20.80 -5.53
CA GLY A 418 -4.90 -19.47 -5.06
C GLY A 418 -3.41 -19.38 -4.75
N ASP A 419 -2.68 -20.49 -4.71
CA ASP A 419 -1.22 -20.50 -4.52
C ASP A 419 -0.49 -20.24 -5.85
N THR A 420 -1.05 -20.74 -6.98
CA THR A 420 -0.46 -20.59 -8.30
C THR A 420 -1.21 -19.59 -9.19
N GLY A 421 -2.44 -19.22 -8.85
CA GLY A 421 -3.34 -18.41 -9.68
C GLY A 421 -4.00 -19.18 -10.81
N ALA A 422 -3.87 -20.50 -10.87
CA ALA A 422 -4.48 -21.32 -11.93
C ALA A 422 -5.98 -21.54 -11.67
N VAL A 423 -6.79 -21.39 -12.73
CA VAL A 423 -8.23 -21.67 -12.69
C VAL A 423 -8.56 -22.71 -13.76
N TYR A 424 -9.00 -23.90 -13.33
CA TYR A 424 -9.45 -24.96 -14.23
C TYR A 424 -10.95 -24.84 -14.43
N VAL A 425 -11.36 -24.77 -15.69
CA VAL A 425 -12.77 -24.74 -16.11
C VAL A 425 -13.15 -26.13 -16.60
N ASP A 426 -14.25 -26.68 -16.09
CA ASP A 426 -14.71 -28.05 -16.35
C ASP A 426 -13.57 -29.08 -16.20
N PRO A 427 -12.92 -29.12 -14.99
CA PRO A 427 -11.73 -29.93 -14.76
C PRO A 427 -12.01 -31.43 -14.97
N THR A 428 -11.01 -32.14 -15.48
CA THR A 428 -11.09 -33.60 -15.59
C THR A 428 -11.21 -34.24 -14.20
N ALA A 429 -11.80 -35.45 -14.13
CA ALA A 429 -11.91 -36.19 -12.89
C ALA A 429 -10.54 -36.49 -12.21
N GLU A 430 -9.45 -36.45 -12.96
CA GLU A 430 -8.10 -36.59 -12.43
C GLU A 430 -7.66 -35.31 -11.70
N VAL A 431 -7.85 -34.15 -12.30
CA VAL A 431 -7.56 -32.85 -11.69
C VAL A 431 -8.40 -32.67 -10.42
N VAL A 432 -9.71 -32.95 -10.47
CA VAL A 432 -10.58 -32.87 -9.29
C VAL A 432 -10.06 -33.73 -8.15
N ARG A 433 -9.74 -35.00 -8.41
CA ARG A 433 -9.22 -35.91 -7.39
C ARG A 433 -7.89 -35.45 -6.80
N ASP A 434 -6.97 -34.93 -7.63
CA ASP A 434 -5.68 -34.43 -7.16
C ASP A 434 -5.88 -33.24 -6.18
N TYR A 435 -6.74 -32.27 -6.56
CA TYR A 435 -7.01 -31.12 -5.71
C TYR A 435 -7.86 -31.48 -4.45
N GLU A 436 -8.80 -32.40 -4.56
CA GLU A 436 -9.51 -32.93 -3.38
C GLU A 436 -8.56 -33.63 -2.42
N GLN A 437 -7.65 -34.43 -2.92
CA GLN A 437 -6.65 -35.11 -2.10
C GLN A 437 -5.71 -34.10 -1.43
N ARG A 438 -5.17 -33.13 -2.17
CA ARG A 438 -4.33 -32.05 -1.61
C ARG A 438 -5.07 -31.23 -0.57
N GLY A 439 -6.34 -30.91 -0.82
CA GLY A 439 -7.18 -30.20 0.13
C GLY A 439 -7.42 -30.99 1.42
N ALA A 440 -7.72 -32.29 1.31
CA ALA A 440 -7.91 -33.18 2.45
C ALA A 440 -6.61 -33.36 3.26
N GLU A 441 -5.47 -33.54 2.58
CA GLU A 441 -4.15 -33.62 3.20
C GLU A 441 -3.80 -32.33 3.97
N ARG A 442 -4.01 -31.15 3.34
CA ARG A 442 -3.81 -29.85 4.01
C ARG A 442 -4.71 -29.69 5.24
N GLN A 443 -6.00 -30.03 5.14
CA GLN A 443 -6.91 -29.94 6.28
C GLN A 443 -6.51 -30.92 7.40
N ALA A 444 -6.11 -32.14 7.05
CA ALA A 444 -5.63 -33.10 8.02
C ALA A 444 -4.33 -32.62 8.71
N ALA A 445 -3.37 -32.12 7.95
CA ALA A 445 -2.14 -31.53 8.46
C ALA A 445 -2.42 -30.31 9.38
N ALA A 446 -3.33 -29.41 8.97
CA ALA A 446 -3.71 -28.24 9.77
C ALA A 446 -4.39 -28.64 11.10
N ARG A 447 -5.26 -29.66 11.09
CA ARG A 447 -5.88 -30.19 12.32
C ARG A 447 -4.86 -30.82 13.26
N LEU A 448 -3.93 -31.61 12.74
CA LEU A 448 -2.85 -32.21 13.51
C LEU A 448 -1.91 -31.14 14.09
N ALA A 449 -1.51 -30.17 13.27
CA ALA A 449 -0.70 -29.04 13.69
C ALA A 449 -1.37 -28.25 14.82
N LEU A 450 -2.67 -27.95 14.69
CA LEU A 450 -3.43 -27.24 15.72
C LEU A 450 -3.56 -28.07 17.02
N ALA A 451 -3.79 -29.37 16.91
CA ALA A 451 -3.90 -30.27 18.07
C ALA A 451 -2.59 -30.35 18.88
N SER A 452 -1.45 -30.22 18.20
CA SER A 452 -0.12 -30.23 18.82
C SER A 452 0.45 -28.83 19.10
N ALA A 453 -0.26 -27.77 18.75
CA ALA A 453 0.24 -26.39 18.76
C ALA A 453 0.68 -25.90 20.15
N GLN A 454 0.02 -26.35 21.22
CA GLN A 454 0.38 -25.97 22.59
C GLN A 454 1.71 -26.61 23.08
N GLN A 455 2.22 -27.62 22.37
CA GLN A 455 3.49 -28.26 22.73
C GLN A 455 4.67 -27.44 22.14
N PRO A 456 5.82 -27.35 22.86
CA PRO A 456 7.02 -26.74 22.32
C PRO A 456 7.47 -27.38 21.01
N ALA A 457 7.97 -26.55 20.08
CA ALA A 457 8.55 -27.06 18.84
C ALA A 457 9.99 -27.54 19.11
N ARG A 458 10.27 -28.82 18.77
CA ARG A 458 11.58 -29.42 18.81
C ARG A 458 11.87 -30.11 17.50
N THR A 459 13.09 -29.96 17.02
CA THR A 459 13.60 -30.70 15.87
C THR A 459 13.67 -32.20 16.17
N VAL A 460 13.84 -33.02 15.15
CA VAL A 460 13.95 -34.48 15.27
C VAL A 460 15.08 -34.87 16.22
N ASP A 461 16.22 -34.18 16.18
CA ASP A 461 17.37 -34.35 17.04
C ASP A 461 17.25 -33.65 18.42
N GLY A 462 16.07 -33.05 18.73
CA GLY A 462 15.71 -32.54 20.04
C GLY A 462 16.03 -31.06 20.31
N ARG A 463 16.62 -30.32 19.36
CA ARG A 463 16.88 -28.89 19.52
C ARG A 463 15.54 -28.13 19.64
N ARG A 464 15.42 -27.27 20.67
CA ARG A 464 14.23 -26.43 20.83
C ARG A 464 14.34 -25.19 19.94
N ILE A 465 13.28 -24.89 19.21
CA ILE A 465 13.05 -23.63 18.47
C ILE A 465 11.80 -22.98 19.07
N GLU A 466 11.93 -21.77 19.57
CA GLU A 466 10.77 -21.06 20.11
C GLU A 466 9.94 -20.50 18.95
N VAL A 467 8.64 -20.81 18.93
CA VAL A 467 7.70 -20.26 17.94
C VAL A 467 6.76 -19.30 18.66
N VAL A 468 6.92 -18.03 18.36
CA VAL A 468 6.29 -16.90 19.03
C VAL A 468 5.48 -16.08 18.03
N ALA A 469 4.68 -15.12 18.52
CA ALA A 469 3.77 -14.36 17.69
C ALA A 469 4.30 -12.98 17.29
N ASN A 470 3.96 -12.54 16.07
CA ASN A 470 3.91 -11.12 15.69
C ASN A 470 2.53 -10.58 16.03
N VAL A 471 2.48 -9.48 16.79
CA VAL A 471 1.24 -8.88 17.32
C VAL A 471 1.21 -7.39 17.01
N GLY A 472 0.08 -6.91 16.52
CA GLY A 472 -0.17 -5.51 16.22
C GLY A 472 -1.29 -4.89 17.07
N SER A 473 -2.02 -5.70 17.85
CA SER A 473 -3.10 -5.24 18.70
C SER A 473 -3.33 -6.19 19.89
N PRO A 474 -4.02 -5.77 20.96
CA PRO A 474 -4.41 -6.66 22.06
C PRO A 474 -5.27 -7.86 21.61
N ALA A 475 -6.10 -7.69 20.59
CA ALA A 475 -6.96 -8.76 20.05
C ALA A 475 -6.14 -9.90 19.42
N ASP A 476 -4.99 -9.63 18.82
CA ASP A 476 -4.11 -10.62 18.21
C ASP A 476 -3.52 -11.59 19.24
N VAL A 477 -3.35 -11.14 20.51
CA VAL A 477 -2.73 -11.92 21.58
C VAL A 477 -3.57 -13.14 21.93
N ASP A 478 -4.88 -13.00 22.06
CA ASP A 478 -5.76 -14.10 22.42
C ASP A 478 -5.74 -15.18 21.33
N ALA A 479 -5.77 -14.77 20.05
CA ALA A 479 -5.62 -15.69 18.92
C ALA A 479 -4.23 -16.36 18.90
N ALA A 480 -3.16 -15.61 19.19
CA ALA A 480 -1.80 -16.16 19.25
C ALA A 480 -1.66 -17.22 20.34
N VAL A 481 -2.16 -16.94 21.55
CA VAL A 481 -2.16 -17.90 22.67
C VAL A 481 -2.98 -19.15 22.34
N ALA A 482 -4.17 -18.97 21.72
CA ALA A 482 -5.01 -20.10 21.28
C ALA A 482 -4.29 -20.98 20.25
N ASN A 483 -3.54 -20.38 19.32
CA ASN A 483 -2.75 -21.06 18.30
C ASN A 483 -1.39 -21.62 18.84
N GLY A 484 -1.13 -21.47 20.14
CA GLY A 484 0.03 -22.09 20.78
C GLY A 484 1.32 -21.26 20.76
N ALA A 485 1.23 -19.92 20.64
CA ALA A 485 2.39 -19.05 20.77
C ALA A 485 3.11 -19.25 22.11
N GLU A 486 4.45 -19.36 22.08
CA GLU A 486 5.28 -19.48 23.30
C GLU A 486 5.58 -18.11 23.91
N GLY A 487 5.24 -17.04 23.23
CA GLY A 487 5.40 -15.64 23.62
C GLY A 487 5.03 -14.70 22.47
N VAL A 488 5.38 -13.44 22.60
CA VAL A 488 5.35 -12.44 21.54
C VAL A 488 6.79 -12.03 21.23
N GLY A 489 7.27 -12.39 20.03
CA GLY A 489 8.60 -12.06 19.53
C GLY A 489 8.66 -10.69 18.84
N LEU A 490 7.50 -10.16 18.46
CA LEU A 490 7.37 -8.81 17.92
C LEU A 490 6.03 -8.19 18.31
N LEU A 491 6.04 -7.28 19.26
CA LEU A 491 4.94 -6.34 19.44
C LEU A 491 5.22 -5.09 18.61
N ARG A 492 4.39 -4.85 17.59
CA ARG A 492 4.38 -3.61 16.81
C ARG A 492 3.63 -2.54 17.59
N THR A 493 4.30 -1.47 17.98
CA THR A 493 3.71 -0.43 18.84
C THR A 493 3.01 0.68 18.07
N GLU A 494 3.07 0.66 16.74
CA GLU A 494 2.54 1.68 15.84
C GLU A 494 1.03 1.91 16.03
N PHE A 495 0.25 0.88 16.38
CA PHE A 495 -1.20 0.98 16.62
C PHE A 495 -1.57 2.01 17.70
N LEU A 496 -0.65 2.29 18.64
CA LEU A 496 -0.88 3.31 19.67
C LEU A 496 -0.68 4.74 19.17
N PHE A 497 -0.03 4.91 18.01
CA PHE A 497 0.42 6.21 17.52
C PHE A 497 -0.27 6.65 16.23
N LEU A 498 -0.71 5.72 15.36
CA LEU A 498 -1.12 6.04 14.00
C LEU A 498 -2.54 6.62 13.89
N GLU A 499 -3.49 6.17 14.71
CA GLU A 499 -4.91 6.59 14.61
C GLU A 499 -5.27 7.70 15.61
N ARG A 500 -4.36 8.66 15.78
CA ARG A 500 -4.48 9.71 16.80
C ARG A 500 -4.03 11.07 16.27
N ASN A 501 -4.56 12.11 16.91
CA ASN A 501 -4.18 13.51 16.66
C ASN A 501 -3.16 14.06 17.68
N SER A 502 -2.71 13.21 18.62
CA SER A 502 -1.74 13.58 19.66
C SER A 502 -0.93 12.38 20.12
N LEU A 503 0.26 12.64 20.65
CA LEU A 503 1.12 11.59 21.24
C LEU A 503 0.40 10.86 22.37
N PRO A 504 0.48 9.50 22.43
CA PRO A 504 -0.01 8.76 23.59
C PRO A 504 0.83 9.09 24.82
N SER A 505 0.16 9.32 25.93
CA SER A 505 0.80 9.54 27.23
C SER A 505 1.54 8.29 27.72
N GLU A 506 2.42 8.43 28.72
CA GLU A 506 3.09 7.32 29.38
C GLU A 506 2.09 6.30 29.97
N ASP A 507 1.00 6.80 30.58
CA ASP A 507 -0.02 5.94 31.21
C ASP A 507 -0.87 5.18 30.19
N GLU A 508 -1.20 5.79 29.06
CA GLU A 508 -1.90 5.10 27.96
C GLU A 508 -1.04 3.98 27.37
N GLN A 509 0.25 4.25 27.14
CA GLN A 509 1.19 3.24 26.67
C GLN A 509 1.38 2.11 27.69
N TYR A 510 1.55 2.47 28.97
CA TYR A 510 1.64 1.51 30.06
C TYR A 510 0.42 0.60 30.10
N ALA A 511 -0.78 1.16 30.06
CA ALA A 511 -2.03 0.41 30.11
C ALA A 511 -2.15 -0.59 28.95
N ALA A 512 -1.81 -0.16 27.75
CA ALA A 512 -1.85 -1.03 26.57
C ALA A 512 -0.81 -2.16 26.62
N TYR A 513 0.42 -1.87 27.01
CA TYR A 513 1.45 -2.89 27.14
C TYR A 513 1.18 -3.87 28.30
N ALA A 514 0.62 -3.40 29.41
CA ALA A 514 0.21 -4.20 30.53
C ALA A 514 -0.95 -5.16 30.19
N ASP A 515 -1.98 -4.70 29.45
CA ASP A 515 -3.09 -5.53 28.97
C ASP A 515 -2.55 -6.67 28.08
N ILE A 516 -1.65 -6.36 27.13
CA ILE A 516 -1.01 -7.36 26.28
C ILE A 516 -0.21 -8.37 27.11
N ALA A 517 0.61 -7.91 28.05
CA ALA A 517 1.45 -8.77 28.90
C ALA A 517 0.61 -9.65 29.83
N GLU A 518 -0.52 -9.16 30.35
CA GLU A 518 -1.45 -9.92 31.19
C GLU A 518 -2.08 -11.08 30.38
N ARG A 519 -2.54 -10.82 29.16
CA ARG A 519 -3.11 -11.84 28.25
C ARG A 519 -2.12 -12.95 27.90
N LEU A 520 -0.82 -12.66 27.91
CA LEU A 520 0.24 -13.64 27.69
C LEU A 520 0.44 -14.64 28.84
N LYS A 521 -0.15 -14.41 30.02
CA LYS A 521 -0.13 -15.34 31.15
C LYS A 521 1.30 -15.77 31.53
N GLY A 522 2.20 -14.79 31.62
CA GLY A 522 3.61 -15.01 32.01
C GLY A 522 4.54 -15.46 30.89
N ARG A 523 4.07 -15.55 29.63
CA ARG A 523 4.94 -15.75 28.47
C ARG A 523 5.72 -14.47 28.15
N PRO A 524 6.92 -14.56 27.52
CA PRO A 524 7.72 -13.38 27.20
C PRO A 524 7.05 -12.48 26.16
N LEU A 525 7.29 -11.16 26.32
CA LEU A 525 6.87 -10.12 25.41
C LEU A 525 8.10 -9.34 24.93
N ILE A 526 8.35 -9.30 23.61
CA ILE A 526 9.37 -8.45 23.01
C ILE A 526 8.67 -7.25 22.39
N LEU A 527 8.91 -6.09 22.99
CA LEU A 527 8.37 -4.81 22.51
C LEU A 527 9.38 -4.15 21.57
N ARG A 528 8.96 -3.91 20.33
CA ARG A 528 9.70 -3.06 19.40
C ARG A 528 9.34 -1.61 19.69
N THR A 529 10.35 -0.75 19.91
CA THR A 529 10.10 0.68 19.98
C THR A 529 9.57 1.19 18.63
N LEU A 530 8.89 2.34 18.67
CA LEU A 530 8.15 2.89 17.55
C LEU A 530 8.95 2.90 16.24
N ASP A 531 8.40 2.27 15.20
CA ASP A 531 8.95 2.24 13.85
C ASP A 531 8.02 2.96 12.88
N VAL A 532 8.01 4.29 12.96
CA VAL A 532 7.30 5.18 12.06
C VAL A 532 8.28 6.08 11.31
N GLY A 533 7.81 6.71 10.27
CA GLY A 533 8.60 7.40 9.26
C GLY A 533 8.39 6.71 7.91
N ALA A 534 9.16 7.03 6.91
CA ALA A 534 9.01 6.48 5.56
C ALA A 534 7.56 6.65 5.03
N ASP A 535 6.83 5.54 4.95
CA ASP A 535 5.43 5.44 4.49
C ASP A 535 4.40 5.71 5.60
N LYS A 536 4.82 5.80 6.89
CA LYS A 536 3.94 5.93 8.06
C LYS A 536 4.24 7.19 8.88
N PRO A 537 3.95 8.39 8.37
CA PRO A 537 4.17 9.61 9.12
C PRO A 537 3.17 9.76 10.27
N LEU A 538 3.61 10.40 11.36
CA LEU A 538 2.71 10.82 12.43
C LEU A 538 2.19 12.22 12.12
N PRO A 539 0.86 12.44 12.11
CA PRO A 539 0.28 13.73 11.71
C PRO A 539 0.63 14.90 12.63
N TYR A 540 1.02 14.60 13.85
CA TYR A 540 1.35 15.58 14.88
C TYR A 540 2.85 15.80 15.12
N LEU A 541 3.72 15.19 14.28
CA LEU A 541 5.17 15.47 14.28
C LEU A 541 5.57 16.24 13.01
N PRO A 542 6.29 17.37 13.16
CA PRO A 542 6.77 18.11 12.00
C PRO A 542 7.70 17.25 11.16
N ARG A 543 7.44 17.20 9.86
CA ARG A 543 8.19 16.38 8.89
C ARG A 543 8.91 17.25 7.87
N ARG A 544 10.13 16.86 7.54
CA ARG A 544 10.82 17.37 6.35
C ARG A 544 10.57 16.41 5.18
N PRO A 545 10.26 16.89 3.99
CA PRO A 545 10.17 16.03 2.81
C PRO A 545 11.51 15.32 2.57
N GLU A 546 11.46 14.03 2.28
CA GLU A 546 12.62 13.20 1.98
C GLU A 546 12.45 12.56 0.60
N ALA A 547 13.47 12.57 -0.23
CA ALA A 547 13.44 11.99 -1.56
C ALA A 547 13.30 10.45 -1.53
N ASN A 548 13.85 9.80 -0.49
CA ASN A 548 13.79 8.36 -0.27
C ASN A 548 13.41 8.07 1.17
N PRO A 549 12.13 8.16 1.55
CA PRO A 549 11.69 8.07 2.94
C PRO A 549 12.08 6.76 3.64
N PHE A 550 12.13 5.62 2.92
CA PHE A 550 12.58 4.34 3.46
C PHE A 550 14.05 4.32 3.88
N LEU A 551 14.88 5.22 3.32
CA LEU A 551 16.29 5.41 3.67
C LEU A 551 16.52 6.61 4.62
N GLY A 552 15.45 7.29 5.02
CA GLY A 552 15.47 8.53 5.77
C GLY A 552 15.32 8.36 7.29
N VAL A 553 14.61 9.31 7.90
CA VAL A 553 14.39 9.38 9.35
C VAL A 553 13.19 8.50 9.73
N ARG A 554 13.45 7.26 10.13
CA ARG A 554 12.45 6.30 10.64
C ARG A 554 13.01 5.49 11.81
N GLY A 555 12.11 4.83 12.53
CA GLY A 555 12.48 3.92 13.61
C GLY A 555 13.33 4.60 14.68
N ILE A 556 14.45 3.99 15.06
CA ILE A 556 15.32 4.53 16.10
C ILE A 556 15.87 5.94 15.77
N ARG A 557 16.09 6.25 14.49
CA ARG A 557 16.56 7.57 14.06
C ARG A 557 15.55 8.67 14.43
N LEU A 558 14.26 8.40 14.26
CA LEU A 558 13.20 9.31 14.70
C LEU A 558 13.18 9.42 16.24
N GLY A 559 13.29 8.31 16.96
CA GLY A 559 13.35 8.29 18.43
C GLY A 559 14.55 9.06 18.99
N LEU A 560 15.69 9.03 18.29
CA LEU A 560 16.89 9.81 18.69
C LEU A 560 16.79 11.29 18.31
N ALA A 561 16.08 11.62 17.23
CA ALA A 561 15.78 13.01 16.87
C ALA A 561 14.74 13.64 17.81
N HIS A 562 13.86 12.82 18.40
CA HIS A 562 12.81 13.19 19.37
C HIS A 562 12.95 12.36 20.65
N PRO A 563 13.99 12.60 21.47
CA PRO A 563 14.32 11.75 22.63
C PRO A 563 13.18 11.65 23.66
N GLU A 564 12.35 12.68 23.78
CA GLU A 564 11.18 12.73 24.67
C GLU A 564 10.14 11.65 24.32
N LEU A 565 9.99 11.35 23.03
CA LEU A 565 9.07 10.33 22.53
C LEU A 565 9.58 8.93 22.91
N LEU A 566 10.85 8.65 22.61
CA LEU A 566 11.48 7.38 22.96
C LEU A 566 11.53 7.17 24.47
N GLU A 567 11.87 8.22 25.24
CA GLU A 567 11.96 8.16 26.69
C GLU A 567 10.60 7.86 27.33
N THR A 568 9.51 8.48 26.84
CA THR A 568 8.15 8.20 27.30
C THR A 568 7.76 6.74 27.05
N GLN A 569 8.05 6.21 25.87
CA GLN A 569 7.80 4.81 25.53
C GLN A 569 8.60 3.86 26.42
N LEU A 570 9.87 4.14 26.65
CA LEU A 570 10.74 3.33 27.48
C LEU A 570 10.34 3.37 28.97
N ARG A 571 9.83 4.51 29.49
CA ARG A 571 9.28 4.57 30.87
C ARG A 571 8.06 3.65 31.01
N ALA A 572 7.13 3.70 30.05
CA ALA A 572 5.98 2.80 30.03
C ALA A 572 6.40 1.33 30.02
N ALA A 573 7.37 0.95 29.16
CA ALA A 573 7.91 -0.40 29.06
C ALA A 573 8.59 -0.84 30.37
N LEU A 574 9.40 0.02 30.99
CA LEU A 574 10.08 -0.25 32.27
C LEU A 574 9.08 -0.49 33.42
N ARG A 575 7.99 0.24 33.49
CA ARG A 575 6.91 0.02 34.47
C ARG A 575 6.25 -1.35 34.28
N VAL A 576 5.98 -1.75 33.05
CA VAL A 576 5.43 -3.08 32.74
C VAL A 576 6.43 -4.18 33.08
N SER A 577 7.73 -3.96 32.85
CA SER A 577 8.78 -4.94 33.16
C SER A 577 8.91 -5.28 34.64
N ALA A 578 8.39 -4.43 35.53
CA ALA A 578 8.33 -4.72 36.97
C ALA A 578 7.36 -5.87 37.31
N LEU A 579 6.38 -6.13 36.46
CA LEU A 579 5.30 -7.08 36.68
C LEU A 579 5.35 -8.29 35.74
N TYR A 580 5.89 -8.11 34.53
CA TYR A 580 5.84 -9.08 33.45
C TYR A 580 7.20 -9.26 32.77
N PRO A 581 7.49 -10.45 32.18
CA PRO A 581 8.73 -10.70 31.45
C PRO A 581 8.71 -9.94 30.09
N LEU A 582 9.25 -8.73 30.11
CA LEU A 582 9.29 -7.83 28.97
C LEU A 582 10.74 -7.61 28.52
N LYS A 583 10.96 -7.68 27.20
CA LYS A 583 12.20 -7.32 26.51
C LYS A 583 11.91 -6.15 25.57
N VAL A 584 12.92 -5.37 25.23
CA VAL A 584 12.81 -4.28 24.25
C VAL A 584 13.80 -4.47 23.12
N MET A 585 13.39 -4.13 21.89
CA MET A 585 14.29 -4.06 20.75
C MET A 585 14.12 -2.75 19.99
N PHE A 586 15.24 -2.22 19.50
CA PHE A 586 15.28 -1.00 18.71
C PHE A 586 15.26 -1.33 17.21
N PRO A 587 14.32 -0.75 16.42
CA PRO A 587 14.25 -0.94 14.98
C PRO A 587 15.26 -0.05 14.24
N MET A 588 15.59 -0.40 12.98
CA MET A 588 16.38 0.42 12.05
C MET A 588 17.77 0.82 12.56
N VAL A 589 18.33 0.07 13.51
CA VAL A 589 19.68 0.32 13.99
C VAL A 589 20.70 0.01 12.90
N THR A 590 21.58 0.99 12.62
CA THR A 590 22.62 0.89 11.59
C THR A 590 24.01 0.85 12.21
N THR A 591 24.23 1.65 13.27
CA THR A 591 25.53 1.80 13.91
C THR A 591 25.48 1.50 15.41
N LEU A 592 26.59 1.05 15.97
CA LEU A 592 26.71 0.84 17.41
C LEU A 592 26.46 2.14 18.21
N ALA A 593 26.82 3.30 17.65
CA ALA A 593 26.60 4.59 18.27
C ALA A 593 25.10 4.92 18.42
N GLU A 594 24.26 4.58 17.44
CA GLU A 594 22.79 4.75 17.55
C GLU A 594 22.23 3.86 18.67
N TYR A 595 22.68 2.61 18.77
CA TYR A 595 22.30 1.71 19.85
C TYR A 595 22.70 2.27 21.23
N GLN A 596 23.94 2.71 21.40
CA GLN A 596 24.43 3.28 22.66
C GLN A 596 23.69 4.54 23.05
N GLN A 597 23.31 5.39 22.10
CA GLN A 597 22.45 6.54 22.34
C GLN A 597 21.05 6.13 22.83
N ALA A 598 20.45 5.10 22.21
CA ALA A 598 19.15 4.59 22.64
C ALA A 598 19.20 3.98 24.06
N VAL A 599 20.27 3.24 24.40
CA VAL A 599 20.50 2.74 25.74
C VAL A 599 20.68 3.88 26.76
N SER A 600 21.35 4.98 26.36
CA SER A 600 21.45 6.17 27.22
C SER A 600 20.09 6.82 27.50
N VAL A 601 19.14 6.76 26.54
CA VAL A 601 17.76 7.21 26.79
C VAL A 601 17.05 6.27 27.75
N LEU A 602 17.26 4.95 27.63
CA LEU A 602 16.69 3.94 28.53
C LEU A 602 17.19 4.15 29.97
N ASP A 603 18.48 4.42 30.15
CA ASP A 603 19.07 4.66 31.48
C ASP A 603 18.50 5.94 32.11
N ARG A 604 18.28 7.00 31.34
CA ARG A 604 17.58 8.23 31.81
C ARG A 604 16.15 7.92 32.22
N ALA A 605 15.42 7.16 31.38
CA ALA A 605 14.05 6.74 31.68
C ALA A 605 13.96 5.97 32.98
N ARG A 606 14.87 5.03 33.21
CA ARG A 606 14.97 4.25 34.46
C ARG A 606 15.23 5.16 35.67
N LYS A 607 16.21 6.04 35.56
CA LYS A 607 16.54 6.97 36.63
C LYS A 607 15.36 7.91 36.99
N LEU A 608 14.63 8.41 36.03
CA LEU A 608 13.46 9.23 36.27
C LEU A 608 12.34 8.47 37.00
N LEU A 609 12.13 7.18 36.70
CA LEU A 609 11.17 6.36 37.44
C LEU A 609 11.63 6.07 38.85
N GLU A 610 12.94 5.81 39.09
CA GLU A 610 13.52 5.66 40.41
C GLU A 610 13.37 6.93 41.25
N GLU A 611 13.60 8.11 40.67
CA GLU A 611 13.39 9.41 41.32
C GLU A 611 11.93 9.66 41.70
N ARG A 612 10.98 9.09 40.93
CA ARG A 612 9.53 9.10 41.26
C ARG A 612 9.14 8.04 42.30
N GLY A 613 10.05 7.16 42.70
CA GLY A 613 9.77 6.05 43.61
C GLY A 613 9.02 4.89 42.94
N GLU A 614 9.03 4.83 41.59
CA GLU A 614 8.40 3.76 40.82
C GLU A 614 9.35 2.56 40.63
N THR A 615 8.80 1.36 40.72
CA THR A 615 9.59 0.12 40.59
C THR A 615 9.77 -0.23 39.11
N THR A 616 11.00 -0.58 38.71
CA THR A 616 11.34 -1.09 37.38
C THR A 616 11.87 -2.51 37.46
N GLY A 617 11.58 -3.35 36.46
CA GLY A 617 12.12 -4.69 36.34
C GLY A 617 13.43 -4.74 35.54
N ARG A 618 14.04 -5.92 35.55
CA ARG A 618 15.13 -6.23 34.62
C ARG A 618 14.54 -6.44 33.24
N MET A 619 15.04 -5.71 32.24
CA MET A 619 14.60 -5.78 30.86
C MET A 619 15.80 -6.07 29.97
N GLU A 620 15.71 -7.14 29.16
CA GLU A 620 16.71 -7.44 28.13
C GLU A 620 16.54 -6.46 26.98
N VAL A 621 17.66 -6.02 26.39
CA VAL A 621 17.71 -5.03 25.33
C VAL A 621 18.39 -5.62 24.10
N GLY A 622 17.66 -5.66 22.99
CA GLY A 622 18.16 -6.16 21.71
C GLY A 622 18.01 -5.14 20.59
N ILE A 623 18.44 -5.53 19.40
CA ILE A 623 18.24 -4.78 18.17
C ILE A 623 17.47 -5.60 17.16
N MET A 624 16.68 -4.92 16.32
CA MET A 624 16.18 -5.50 15.09
C MET A 624 17.24 -5.33 14.00
N VAL A 625 17.73 -6.50 13.52
CA VAL A 625 18.71 -6.53 12.43
C VAL A 625 17.95 -6.55 11.11
N GLU A 626 17.79 -5.40 10.53
CA GLU A 626 17.04 -5.20 9.29
C GLU A 626 17.77 -4.29 8.29
N VAL A 627 18.87 -3.66 8.74
CA VAL A 627 19.79 -2.92 7.89
C VAL A 627 21.04 -3.76 7.63
N PRO A 628 21.46 -3.99 6.37
CA PRO A 628 22.62 -4.81 6.04
C PRO A 628 23.92 -4.41 6.78
N ALA A 629 24.10 -3.11 7.04
CA ALA A 629 25.24 -2.61 7.81
C ALA A 629 25.27 -3.17 9.24
N ALA A 630 24.13 -3.27 9.94
CA ALA A 630 24.04 -3.85 11.26
C ALA A 630 24.34 -5.37 11.22
N ALA A 631 23.85 -6.07 10.19
CA ALA A 631 24.13 -7.50 10.00
C ALA A 631 25.64 -7.75 9.79
N LEU A 632 26.30 -6.93 8.96
CA LEU A 632 27.75 -7.02 8.73
C LEU A 632 28.59 -6.63 9.95
N ALA A 633 28.07 -5.72 10.80
CA ALA A 633 28.74 -5.26 12.03
C ALA A 633 28.30 -6.05 13.29
N ALA A 634 27.62 -7.18 13.14
CA ALA A 634 27.04 -7.93 14.26
C ALA A 634 28.05 -8.29 15.36
N GLU A 635 29.31 -8.55 15.03
CA GLU A 635 30.39 -8.78 15.99
C GLU A 635 30.62 -7.60 16.93
N SER A 636 30.43 -6.37 16.45
CA SER A 636 30.56 -5.16 17.27
C SER A 636 29.36 -4.96 18.21
N PHE A 637 28.19 -5.41 17.81
CA PHE A 637 26.97 -5.33 18.62
C PHE A 637 26.87 -6.45 19.66
N ALA A 638 27.36 -7.66 19.34
CA ALA A 638 27.14 -8.83 20.17
C ALA A 638 27.59 -8.71 21.64
N PRO A 639 28.68 -8.01 22.00
CA PRO A 639 29.03 -7.73 23.39
C PRO A 639 28.05 -6.86 24.13
N GLU A 640 27.33 -5.95 23.41
CA GLU A 640 26.55 -4.86 23.97
C GLU A 640 25.06 -5.23 24.10
N VAL A 641 24.53 -6.08 23.20
CA VAL A 641 23.12 -6.46 23.17
C VAL A 641 22.85 -7.75 23.94
N ASP A 642 21.62 -7.95 24.39
CA ASP A 642 21.20 -9.22 24.99
C ASP A 642 20.74 -10.24 23.95
N PHE A 643 20.20 -9.77 22.79
CA PHE A 643 19.72 -10.62 21.70
C PHE A 643 19.67 -9.86 20.37
N PHE A 644 19.52 -10.63 19.29
CA PHE A 644 19.23 -10.12 17.95
C PHE A 644 17.88 -10.65 17.46
N SER A 645 17.07 -9.78 16.85
CA SER A 645 15.86 -10.18 16.13
C SER A 645 15.98 -9.73 14.67
N ILE A 646 15.95 -10.67 13.74
CA ILE A 646 16.16 -10.38 12.32
C ILE A 646 14.84 -10.01 11.67
N GLY A 647 14.71 -8.74 11.24
CA GLY A 647 13.59 -8.22 10.48
C GLY A 647 13.78 -8.50 8.98
N THR A 648 13.45 -9.71 8.52
CA THR A 648 13.77 -10.16 7.16
C THR A 648 13.11 -9.31 6.07
N ASN A 649 11.97 -8.71 6.32
CA ASN A 649 11.26 -7.90 5.33
C ASN A 649 12.11 -6.69 4.89
N ASP A 650 12.58 -5.88 5.83
CA ASP A 650 13.43 -4.72 5.55
C ASP A 650 14.86 -5.16 5.19
N LEU A 651 15.38 -6.22 5.81
CA LEU A 651 16.70 -6.78 5.46
C LEU A 651 16.76 -7.20 3.99
N VAL A 652 15.73 -7.87 3.48
CA VAL A 652 15.62 -8.24 2.07
C VAL A 652 15.53 -7.00 1.19
N GLN A 653 14.63 -6.06 1.51
CA GLN A 653 14.44 -4.82 0.76
C GLN A 653 15.77 -4.07 0.57
N TYR A 654 16.53 -3.88 1.64
CA TYR A 654 17.78 -3.13 1.58
C TYR A 654 18.95 -3.94 0.98
N THR A 655 18.97 -5.26 1.16
CA THR A 655 20.02 -6.13 0.58
C THR A 655 19.84 -6.25 -0.93
N MET A 656 18.61 -6.43 -1.38
CA MET A 656 18.28 -6.63 -2.79
C MET A 656 18.02 -5.31 -3.54
N ALA A 657 17.97 -4.17 -2.82
CA ALA A 657 17.60 -2.86 -3.36
C ALA A 657 16.25 -2.90 -4.11
N ALA A 658 15.32 -3.70 -3.61
CA ALA A 658 14.00 -3.92 -4.21
C ALA A 658 12.92 -3.42 -3.24
N GLU A 659 12.19 -2.37 -3.63
CA GLU A 659 11.14 -1.76 -2.82
C GLU A 659 9.94 -2.72 -2.69
N ARG A 660 9.49 -2.94 -1.45
CA ARG A 660 8.26 -3.70 -1.18
C ARG A 660 7.05 -2.93 -1.73
N GLY A 661 6.19 -3.62 -2.45
CA GLY A 661 5.01 -3.02 -3.08
C GLY A 661 5.26 -2.47 -4.48
N ASN A 662 6.50 -2.49 -4.98
CA ASN A 662 6.79 -2.18 -6.37
C ASN A 662 6.81 -3.48 -7.20
N GLU A 663 5.75 -3.70 -7.98
CA GLU A 663 5.56 -4.92 -8.78
C GLU A 663 6.68 -5.18 -9.79
N ALA A 664 7.30 -4.12 -10.33
CA ALA A 664 8.37 -4.23 -11.32
C ALA A 664 9.64 -4.89 -10.76
N VAL A 665 9.85 -4.82 -9.45
CA VAL A 665 11.04 -5.36 -8.77
C VAL A 665 10.71 -6.41 -7.71
N ALA A 666 9.43 -6.75 -7.53
CA ALA A 666 8.98 -7.70 -6.50
C ALA A 666 9.65 -9.07 -6.64
N GLY A 667 9.92 -9.54 -7.86
CA GLY A 667 10.62 -10.80 -8.10
C GLY A 667 12.07 -10.84 -7.60
N LEU A 668 12.67 -9.69 -7.29
CA LEU A 668 14.02 -9.62 -6.70
C LEU A 668 13.99 -9.75 -5.17
N ALA A 669 12.86 -9.47 -4.54
CA ALA A 669 12.72 -9.41 -3.07
C ALA A 669 12.49 -10.80 -2.46
N ASP A 670 13.41 -11.73 -2.64
CA ASP A 670 13.32 -13.09 -2.11
C ASP A 670 14.23 -13.30 -0.89
N GLY A 671 13.63 -13.70 0.25
CA GLY A 671 14.34 -13.94 1.51
C GLY A 671 15.27 -15.17 1.49
N LEU A 672 15.05 -16.13 0.58
CA LEU A 672 15.93 -17.29 0.39
C LEU A 672 17.14 -16.97 -0.50
N HIS A 673 17.26 -15.73 -1.00
CA HIS A 673 18.44 -15.35 -1.78
C HIS A 673 19.74 -15.53 -0.95
N PRO A 674 20.79 -16.17 -1.50
CA PRO A 674 22.01 -16.49 -0.75
C PRO A 674 22.69 -15.27 -0.10
N ALA A 675 22.54 -14.06 -0.66
CA ALA A 675 23.05 -12.83 -0.05
C ALA A 675 22.38 -12.55 1.30
N VAL A 676 21.05 -12.73 1.40
CA VAL A 676 20.28 -12.55 2.64
C VAL A 676 20.66 -13.64 3.65
N LEU A 677 20.71 -14.91 3.22
CA LEU A 677 21.09 -16.03 4.08
C LEU A 677 22.52 -15.89 4.65
N ARG A 678 23.46 -15.32 3.89
CA ARG A 678 24.82 -15.01 4.37
C ARG A 678 24.82 -13.94 5.46
N LEU A 679 24.00 -12.91 5.34
CA LEU A 679 23.83 -11.89 6.39
C LEU A 679 23.25 -12.53 7.67
N ILE A 680 22.19 -13.34 7.55
CA ILE A 680 21.61 -14.08 8.68
C ILE A 680 22.67 -14.96 9.35
N ARG A 681 23.46 -15.73 8.58
CA ARG A 681 24.53 -16.58 9.14
C ARG A 681 25.60 -15.74 9.85
N GLY A 682 25.97 -14.58 9.31
CA GLY A 682 26.92 -13.67 9.96
C GLY A 682 26.44 -13.20 11.33
N VAL A 683 25.18 -12.81 11.44
CA VAL A 683 24.55 -12.39 12.71
C VAL A 683 24.55 -13.56 13.71
N VAL A 684 24.12 -14.75 13.27
CA VAL A 684 24.10 -15.94 14.14
C VAL A 684 25.50 -16.29 14.63
N ALA A 685 26.52 -16.25 13.77
CA ALA A 685 27.90 -16.56 14.16
C ALA A 685 28.43 -15.56 15.21
N ALA A 686 28.16 -14.27 15.05
CA ALA A 686 28.53 -13.25 16.03
C ALA A 686 27.79 -13.45 17.36
N ALA A 687 26.52 -13.77 17.32
CA ALA A 687 25.70 -14.05 18.50
C ALA A 687 26.20 -15.29 19.26
N GLU A 688 26.46 -16.42 18.57
CA GLU A 688 26.97 -17.64 19.13
C GLU A 688 28.32 -17.44 19.86
N ALA A 689 29.23 -16.63 19.26
CA ALA A 689 30.53 -16.33 19.87
C ALA A 689 30.42 -15.58 21.20
N HIS A 690 29.29 -14.89 21.45
CA HIS A 690 29.05 -14.12 22.69
C HIS A 690 27.92 -14.68 23.56
N GLY A 691 27.43 -15.91 23.24
CA GLY A 691 26.37 -16.55 24.03
C GLY A 691 25.03 -15.84 23.93
N LYS A 692 24.76 -15.14 22.80
CA LYS A 692 23.49 -14.44 22.51
C LYS A 692 22.60 -15.29 21.61
N TRP A 693 21.30 -15.11 21.75
CA TRP A 693 20.32 -15.81 20.89
C TRP A 693 19.88 -14.93 19.73
N VAL A 694 19.39 -15.59 18.68
CA VAL A 694 18.90 -14.93 17.46
C VAL A 694 17.50 -15.40 17.13
N GLY A 695 16.58 -14.46 16.99
CA GLY A 695 15.23 -14.66 16.46
C GLY A 695 15.07 -14.11 15.03
N VAL A 696 14.03 -14.58 14.34
CA VAL A 696 13.56 -14.03 13.06
C VAL A 696 12.12 -13.60 13.22
N CYS A 697 11.78 -12.36 12.88
CA CYS A 697 10.43 -11.79 13.03
C CYS A 697 9.80 -11.29 11.71
N GLY A 698 10.47 -11.46 10.58
CA GLY A 698 9.90 -11.21 9.26
C GLY A 698 9.11 -12.38 8.71
N GLU A 699 8.49 -12.18 7.54
CA GLU A 699 7.62 -13.17 6.88
C GLU A 699 8.34 -14.48 6.54
N LEU A 700 9.65 -14.44 6.34
CA LEU A 700 10.48 -15.62 6.08
C LEU A 700 10.37 -16.68 7.19
N GLY A 701 10.09 -16.27 8.45
CA GLY A 701 9.91 -17.18 9.57
C GLY A 701 8.71 -18.13 9.45
N ALA A 702 7.71 -17.76 8.65
CA ALA A 702 6.51 -18.56 8.40
C ALA A 702 6.57 -19.37 7.08
N ASP A 703 7.60 -19.18 6.26
CA ASP A 703 7.77 -19.91 5.00
C ASP A 703 8.26 -21.36 5.30
N PRO A 704 7.49 -22.41 4.97
CA PRO A 704 7.88 -23.79 5.21
C PRO A 704 9.21 -24.19 4.56
N LEU A 705 9.56 -23.60 3.42
CA LEU A 705 10.84 -23.83 2.74
C LEU A 705 12.00 -23.13 3.45
N ALA A 706 11.74 -22.01 4.15
CA ALA A 706 12.74 -21.27 4.87
C ALA A 706 13.02 -21.84 6.26
N VAL A 707 12.05 -22.50 6.91
CA VAL A 707 12.22 -23.06 8.27
C VAL A 707 13.45 -23.96 8.38
N PRO A 708 13.69 -24.96 7.51
CA PRO A 708 14.91 -25.78 7.57
C PRO A 708 16.19 -24.92 7.41
N MET A 709 16.16 -23.93 6.52
CA MET A 709 17.29 -23.02 6.32
C MET A 709 17.60 -22.22 7.58
N LEU A 710 16.60 -21.59 8.20
CA LEU A 710 16.75 -20.77 9.39
C LEU A 710 17.24 -21.61 10.58
N VAL A 711 16.68 -22.79 10.78
CA VAL A 711 17.15 -23.74 11.81
C VAL A 711 18.59 -24.16 11.54
N GLY A 712 18.94 -24.50 10.30
CA GLY A 712 20.28 -24.89 9.86
C GLY A 712 21.31 -23.76 9.96
N LEU A 713 20.90 -22.51 9.79
CA LEU A 713 21.75 -21.34 10.02
C LEU A 713 22.00 -21.05 11.49
N GLY A 714 21.20 -21.61 12.40
CA GLY A 714 21.37 -21.48 13.85
C GLY A 714 20.35 -20.60 14.56
N VAL A 715 19.31 -20.14 13.89
CA VAL A 715 18.21 -19.37 14.50
C VAL A 715 17.52 -20.19 15.59
N SER A 716 17.17 -19.54 16.71
CA SER A 716 16.56 -20.17 17.89
C SER A 716 15.12 -19.75 18.16
N GLU A 717 14.64 -18.67 17.54
CA GLU A 717 13.27 -18.20 17.68
C GLU A 717 12.69 -17.82 16.30
N LEU A 718 11.44 -18.22 16.04
CA LEU A 718 10.66 -17.84 14.86
C LEU A 718 9.40 -17.09 15.32
N SER A 719 9.33 -15.81 15.02
CA SER A 719 8.19 -14.95 15.33
C SER A 719 7.33 -14.77 14.09
N VAL A 720 6.12 -15.32 14.12
CA VAL A 720 5.23 -15.43 12.95
C VAL A 720 3.83 -14.89 13.25
N ASN A 721 3.04 -14.64 12.22
CA ASN A 721 1.65 -14.27 12.42
C ASN A 721 0.85 -15.40 13.06
N SER A 722 -0.12 -15.04 13.92
CA SER A 722 -0.87 -16.00 14.76
C SER A 722 -1.40 -17.24 14.00
N PRO A 723 -2.01 -17.14 12.81
CA PRO A 723 -2.50 -18.31 12.07
C PRO A 723 -1.40 -19.28 11.60
N ALA A 724 -0.17 -18.79 11.41
CA ALA A 724 0.94 -19.60 10.92
C ALA A 724 1.62 -20.43 12.03
N ILE A 725 1.41 -20.12 13.32
CA ILE A 725 2.10 -20.74 14.45
C ILE A 725 1.99 -22.28 14.44
N PRO A 726 0.80 -22.91 14.29
CA PRO A 726 0.69 -24.36 14.29
C PRO A 726 1.50 -25.01 13.18
N ALA A 727 1.41 -24.48 11.95
CA ALA A 727 2.13 -25.01 10.80
C ALA A 727 3.66 -24.83 10.94
N THR A 728 4.12 -23.67 11.43
CA THR A 728 5.55 -23.41 11.69
C THR A 728 6.11 -24.37 12.73
N LYS A 729 5.37 -24.63 13.83
CA LYS A 729 5.77 -25.61 14.82
C LYS A 729 5.88 -27.03 14.25
N GLU A 730 4.95 -27.39 13.37
CA GLU A 730 4.99 -28.69 12.72
C GLU A 730 6.17 -28.79 11.73
N ALA A 731 6.43 -27.73 10.96
CA ALA A 731 7.60 -27.67 10.09
C ALA A 731 8.90 -27.85 10.89
N VAL A 732 9.06 -27.19 12.05
CA VAL A 732 10.22 -27.37 12.93
C VAL A 732 10.36 -28.81 13.40
N ARG A 733 9.25 -29.49 13.74
CA ARG A 733 9.27 -30.89 14.21
C ARG A 733 9.74 -31.89 13.16
N GLN A 734 9.66 -31.53 11.89
CA GLN A 734 10.10 -32.36 10.76
C GLN A 734 11.56 -32.13 10.39
N VAL A 735 12.23 -31.13 10.96
CA VAL A 735 13.62 -30.78 10.66
C VAL A 735 14.57 -31.57 11.58
N ASP A 736 15.60 -32.17 10.99
CA ASP A 736 16.82 -32.53 11.70
C ASP A 736 17.81 -31.37 11.62
N ALA A 737 18.22 -30.81 12.77
CA ALA A 737 19.06 -29.62 12.80
C ALA A 737 20.46 -29.83 12.22
N GLY A 738 20.99 -31.08 12.34
CA GLY A 738 22.28 -31.45 11.76
C GLY A 738 22.24 -31.48 10.25
N GLU A 739 21.22 -32.13 9.65
CA GLU A 739 21.00 -32.17 8.20
C GLU A 739 20.70 -30.77 7.65
N ALA A 740 19.84 -30.01 8.32
CA ALA A 740 19.53 -28.63 7.98
C ALA A 740 20.79 -27.73 7.97
N GLY A 741 21.73 -27.97 8.89
CA GLY A 741 23.01 -27.29 8.93
C GLY A 741 23.92 -27.62 7.73
N LEU A 742 23.83 -28.84 7.17
CA LEU A 742 24.51 -29.20 5.92
C LEU A 742 23.87 -28.50 4.73
N LEU A 743 22.55 -28.57 4.66
CA LEU A 743 21.75 -27.94 3.61
C LEU A 743 21.96 -26.43 3.57
N ALA A 744 21.95 -25.75 4.73
CA ALA A 744 22.21 -24.32 4.82
C ALA A 744 23.62 -23.94 4.32
N ARG A 745 24.65 -24.75 4.63
CA ARG A 745 26.01 -24.51 4.10
C ARG A 745 26.08 -24.62 2.58
N GLU A 746 25.31 -25.51 1.99
CA GLU A 746 25.21 -25.65 0.54
C GLU A 746 24.47 -24.47 -0.08
N ALA A 747 23.32 -24.10 0.46
CA ALA A 747 22.53 -22.94 0.04
C ALA A 747 23.34 -21.64 0.01
N LEU A 748 24.23 -21.43 0.99
CA LEU A 748 25.12 -20.27 1.02
C LEU A 748 26.11 -20.18 -0.15
N ARG A 749 26.29 -21.24 -0.94
CA ARG A 749 27.20 -21.28 -2.09
C ARG A 749 26.48 -21.06 -3.42
N LEU A 750 25.16 -21.15 -3.41
CA LEU A 750 24.33 -21.00 -4.60
C LEU A 750 24.28 -19.54 -5.07
N ALA A 751 23.76 -19.32 -6.29
CA ALA A 751 23.72 -18.03 -6.93
C ALA A 751 22.37 -17.33 -6.82
N SER A 752 21.26 -18.07 -6.75
CA SER A 752 19.90 -17.53 -6.79
C SER A 752 19.00 -18.10 -5.68
N ALA A 753 17.87 -17.46 -5.45
CA ALA A 753 16.82 -17.97 -4.56
C ALA A 753 16.16 -19.24 -5.12
N ASP A 754 16.00 -19.32 -6.44
CA ASP A 754 15.41 -20.49 -7.11
C ASP A 754 16.27 -21.72 -6.94
N ASP A 755 17.60 -21.60 -7.02
CA ASP A 755 18.52 -22.70 -6.74
C ASP A 755 18.37 -23.17 -5.29
N VAL A 756 18.19 -22.25 -4.33
CA VAL A 756 17.95 -22.59 -2.93
C VAL A 756 16.63 -23.31 -2.74
N ARG A 757 15.57 -22.86 -3.42
CA ARG A 757 14.26 -23.55 -3.40
C ARG A 757 14.36 -24.96 -3.98
N GLY A 758 15.02 -25.12 -5.12
CA GLY A 758 15.28 -26.44 -5.73
C GLY A 758 16.06 -27.34 -4.79
N LEU A 759 17.10 -26.82 -4.13
CA LEU A 759 17.89 -27.58 -3.15
C LEU A 759 17.01 -28.05 -1.96
N VAL A 760 16.15 -27.19 -1.42
CA VAL A 760 15.23 -27.55 -0.33
C VAL A 760 14.18 -28.58 -0.78
N ALA A 761 13.67 -28.44 -2.00
CA ALA A 761 12.72 -29.38 -2.58
C ALA A 761 13.33 -30.75 -2.94
N GLY A 762 14.65 -30.91 -2.87
CA GLY A 762 15.36 -32.14 -3.22
C GLY A 762 15.55 -32.31 -4.74
N GLU A 763 15.45 -31.23 -5.50
CA GLU A 763 15.74 -31.21 -6.93
C GLU A 763 17.26 -31.17 -7.19
N ALA A 764 17.71 -31.77 -8.29
CA ALA A 764 19.12 -31.73 -8.65
C ALA A 764 19.49 -30.29 -9.10
N VAL A 765 20.19 -29.56 -8.24
CA VAL A 765 20.72 -28.22 -8.55
C VAL A 765 22.09 -28.36 -9.18
N GLU A 766 22.28 -27.81 -10.40
CA GLU A 766 23.60 -27.69 -11.00
C GLU A 766 24.46 -26.73 -10.16
N ALA A 767 25.49 -27.26 -9.50
CA ALA A 767 26.44 -26.42 -8.78
C ALA A 767 27.12 -25.44 -9.75
N PRO A 768 27.20 -24.13 -9.46
CA PRO A 768 27.98 -23.23 -10.28
C PRO A 768 29.43 -23.72 -10.34
N LEU A 769 30.00 -23.76 -11.56
CA LEU A 769 31.36 -24.17 -11.83
C LEU A 769 32.32 -23.64 -10.77
N ALA A 770 33.00 -24.55 -10.10
CA ALA A 770 34.00 -24.22 -9.09
C ALA A 770 35.00 -23.22 -9.69
N MET A 771 35.15 -22.06 -9.02
CA MET A 771 36.32 -21.18 -9.24
C MET A 771 37.58 -21.88 -8.75
N SER A 772 38.00 -22.92 -9.46
CA SER A 772 39.37 -23.43 -9.38
C SER A 772 40.16 -22.72 -10.48
N GLU A 773 41.26 -22.09 -10.04
CA GLU A 773 42.30 -21.40 -10.84
C GLU A 773 42.16 -19.88 -10.97
N LEU A 774 42.32 -19.21 -9.85
CA LEU A 774 43.12 -18.00 -9.81
C LEU A 774 44.30 -18.27 -8.89
N SER A 775 45.26 -19.02 -9.39
CA SER A 775 46.63 -19.04 -8.87
C SER A 775 47.24 -17.65 -9.07
N THR A 776 47.63 -17.05 -7.98
CA THR A 776 48.54 -15.89 -7.86
C THR A 776 49.77 -15.97 -8.79
N PRO A 777 50.32 -14.81 -9.19
CA PRO A 777 51.70 -14.60 -8.91
C PRO A 777 51.94 -13.71 -7.67
#